data_2f17f54d6231db70284c8b7456fcf372
#
_entry.id   2f17f54d6231db70284c8b7456fcf372
#
_cell.length_a   1.000
_cell.length_b   1.000
_cell.length_c   1.000
_cell.angle_alpha   90.00
_cell.angle_beta   90.00
_cell.angle_gamma   90.00
#
_symmetry.space_group_name_H-M   'P 1'
#
loop_
_entity.id
_entity.type
_entity.pdbx_description
1 polymer ?
#
loop_
_entity_poly.entity_id
_entity_poly.type
_entity_poly.pdbx_seq_one_letter_code
_entity_poly.pdbx_strand_id
1 'polypeptide(L)'
;MKPKWLLLLLTAVFAVAFSLPVAVATDGSTDPSPLLSAADGFAMAGETLYFTVESRLYRWDENGCVTLVGQGIDGQLTGDTSSLYVLNFRRGTLTRLDISEADHVVSTEIYPLDSPALLDAAGALRLMRGYAVSGGWLYLLVESDITLKTDLLALCLANGQWKALENQNIQAIAPCGDGSVVMASYDIRDAASACDIIRYDASNSDTLLFASLASLRPESVAFVPEGGQVCLETAGTVYLCRGQDTNPLPVAKISAGTPGGFACLVDGRYLSLRAAGGITTVTADLGGLEPVVLTFAGGVSISPQDNPAFAQAYPLVTIRSRSDPPGTDYAVELITGLHAADIYLFDAASPQYRAVISKSYALDLSQSETLTEAAASYAPFLSEALYTPDGALAAVPMGDINAPLLYEVYLEAWRAANLGPLPATAQELLDVCIAFSQREDLLSDGWRFFLSDVGDAAAFKREMLQLVLQTYLAEFVRDDGSVEIDTPAFRALLAKYEEALPAMERIYAATPPLPSTGYDLDQIAQTCLLSYAGATLLPQDEPGIPTAFLPLTVSPGDTPTVEADVTVFVINPASPIRDLVLAYLETYAQNLPPHKRIQYIPAEASPIEQESYRQDKAVLLEEEADICSTLTHAGPDESMTLQTRLEAVRLNLADLEAHRYATAAEMIERYKALTPYLRIRTRTGLNFFSSDSREMIGLLNQYVQGAIDLEHFIARYATMARMMQLER
;
A
#
# COMPACT_ATOMS: atom_id res chain seq x y z
N MET A 1 15.09 29.76 -1.58
CA MET A 1 14.43 30.12 -2.84
C MET A 1 13.42 29.01 -3.16
N LYS A 2 12.13 29.33 -3.27
CA LYS A 2 11.05 28.33 -3.37
C LYS A 2 10.99 27.69 -4.76
N PRO A 3 10.81 26.37 -4.92
CA PRO A 3 10.71 25.73 -6.23
C PRO A 3 9.29 25.92 -6.81
N LYS A 4 9.04 27.00 -7.50
CA LYS A 4 7.81 27.21 -8.29
C LYS A 4 7.84 26.51 -9.67
N TRP A 5 8.89 25.78 -9.98
CA TRP A 5 9.09 25.20 -11.32
C TRP A 5 8.65 23.74 -11.46
N LEU A 6 8.51 23.00 -10.36
CA LEU A 6 8.10 21.58 -10.42
C LEU A 6 6.63 21.39 -10.80
N LEU A 7 5.77 22.36 -10.47
CA LEU A 7 4.33 22.26 -10.78
C LEU A 7 3.99 22.60 -12.22
N LEU A 8 4.87 23.33 -12.94
CA LEU A 8 4.66 23.66 -14.35
C LEU A 8 5.13 22.53 -15.30
N LEU A 9 6.04 21.68 -14.86
CA LEU A 9 6.52 20.53 -15.64
C LEU A 9 5.51 19.38 -15.64
N LEU A 10 4.80 19.14 -14.53
CA LEU A 10 3.76 18.10 -14.45
C LEU A 10 2.50 18.43 -15.28
N THR A 11 2.24 19.71 -15.57
CA THR A 11 1.10 20.09 -16.43
C THR A 11 1.42 20.13 -17.91
N ALA A 12 2.69 20.14 -18.31
CA ALA A 12 3.10 20.13 -19.71
C ALA A 12 3.23 18.70 -20.28
N VAL A 13 3.51 17.70 -19.44
CA VAL A 13 3.68 16.30 -19.86
C VAL A 13 2.36 15.62 -20.24
N PHE A 14 1.22 16.12 -19.73
CA PHE A 14 -0.10 15.59 -20.11
C PHE A 14 -0.66 16.12 -21.43
N ALA A 15 0.02 17.03 -22.12
CA ALA A 15 -0.46 17.65 -23.34
C ALA A 15 0.15 17.12 -24.64
N VAL A 16 1.09 16.18 -24.59
CA VAL A 16 1.81 15.67 -25.78
C VAL A 16 1.85 14.13 -25.80
N ALA A 17 0.77 13.48 -25.48
CA ALA A 17 0.66 12.04 -25.69
C ALA A 17 -0.28 11.75 -26.85
N PHE A 18 0.30 11.26 -27.95
CA PHE A 18 -0.34 10.56 -29.05
C PHE A 18 -1.28 11.34 -29.98
N SER A 19 -0.74 12.11 -30.90
CA SER A 19 -1.36 12.30 -32.19
C SER A 19 -1.08 11.10 -33.13
N LEU A 20 -1.67 9.95 -32.83
CA LEU A 20 -1.96 8.99 -33.88
C LEU A 20 -3.09 9.60 -34.71
N PRO A 21 -2.98 9.67 -36.05
CA PRO A 21 -4.09 10.12 -36.88
C PRO A 21 -5.23 9.12 -36.71
N VAL A 22 -6.18 9.45 -35.83
CA VAL A 22 -7.47 8.75 -35.81
C VAL A 22 -8.07 9.00 -37.20
N ALA A 23 -8.17 7.95 -38.00
CA ALA A 23 -8.89 8.00 -39.25
C ALA A 23 -10.29 8.52 -38.93
N VAL A 24 -10.55 9.77 -39.31
CA VAL A 24 -11.85 10.40 -39.16
C VAL A 24 -12.84 9.52 -39.90
N ALA A 25 -13.68 8.81 -39.20
CA ALA A 25 -14.81 8.11 -39.79
C ALA A 25 -15.73 9.17 -40.36
N THR A 26 -15.64 9.37 -41.68
CA THR A 26 -16.63 10.14 -42.41
C THR A 26 -17.88 9.28 -42.51
N ASP A 27 -18.99 9.84 -42.01
CA ASP A 27 -20.36 9.39 -42.22
C ASP A 27 -20.56 7.89 -42.55
N GLY A 28 -21.02 7.14 -41.54
CA GLY A 28 -21.59 5.82 -41.79
C GLY A 28 -20.86 4.61 -41.17
N SER A 29 -19.87 4.81 -40.28
CA SER A 29 -19.31 3.67 -39.52
C SER A 29 -20.32 3.17 -38.49
N THR A 30 -20.77 1.94 -38.61
CA THR A 30 -21.67 1.27 -37.65
C THR A 30 -20.96 0.74 -36.41
N ASP A 31 -19.62 0.85 -36.33
CA ASP A 31 -18.84 0.38 -35.18
C ASP A 31 -18.38 1.57 -34.31
N PRO A 32 -18.96 1.74 -33.10
CA PRO A 32 -18.58 2.82 -32.19
C PRO A 32 -17.25 2.57 -31.45
N SER A 33 -16.70 1.35 -31.48
CA SER A 33 -15.55 0.91 -30.68
C SER A 33 -14.30 1.81 -30.80
N PRO A 34 -13.89 2.29 -31.98
CA PRO A 34 -12.72 3.15 -32.10
C PRO A 34 -12.88 4.51 -31.42
N LEU A 35 -14.09 5.11 -31.50
CA LEU A 35 -14.39 6.41 -30.86
C LEU A 35 -14.53 6.27 -29.36
N LEU A 36 -15.17 5.20 -28.89
CA LEU A 36 -15.29 4.91 -27.45
C LEU A 36 -13.92 4.64 -26.83
N SER A 37 -13.03 3.94 -27.51
CA SER A 37 -11.67 3.69 -27.03
C SER A 37 -10.78 4.94 -26.97
N ALA A 38 -11.14 6.00 -27.71
CA ALA A 38 -10.45 7.28 -27.71
C ALA A 38 -11.12 8.35 -26.84
N ALA A 39 -12.23 8.03 -26.17
CA ALA A 39 -12.97 9.00 -25.37
C ALA A 39 -12.14 9.50 -24.17
N ASP A 40 -12.18 10.81 -23.96
CA ASP A 40 -11.50 11.52 -22.87
C ASP A 40 -12.44 12.02 -21.77
N GLY A 41 -13.77 11.94 -21.98
CA GLY A 41 -14.79 12.27 -21.01
C GLY A 41 -16.17 11.77 -21.45
N PHE A 42 -17.07 11.53 -20.50
CA PHE A 42 -18.47 11.24 -20.81
C PHE A 42 -19.43 11.77 -19.76
N ALA A 43 -20.69 11.88 -20.13
CA ALA A 43 -21.81 12.16 -19.23
C ALA A 43 -23.10 11.54 -19.76
N MET A 44 -23.99 11.20 -18.84
CA MET A 44 -25.38 10.88 -19.16
C MET A 44 -26.23 12.11 -19.09
N ALA A 45 -27.12 12.29 -20.07
CA ALA A 45 -28.23 13.25 -19.98
C ALA A 45 -29.53 12.50 -20.29
N GLY A 46 -30.32 12.23 -19.25
CA GLY A 46 -31.37 11.21 -19.32
C GLY A 46 -30.79 9.82 -19.59
N GLU A 47 -31.31 9.17 -20.61
CA GLU A 47 -30.89 7.82 -21.06
C GLU A 47 -29.81 7.87 -22.14
N THR A 48 -29.41 9.06 -22.57
CA THR A 48 -28.48 9.24 -23.69
C THR A 48 -27.05 9.47 -23.18
N LEU A 49 -26.11 8.74 -23.73
CA LEU A 49 -24.68 8.94 -23.46
C LEU A 49 -24.11 9.99 -24.41
N TYR A 50 -23.42 10.96 -23.82
CA TYR A 50 -22.57 11.92 -24.52
C TYR A 50 -21.11 11.70 -24.12
N PHE A 51 -20.18 11.78 -25.08
CA PHE A 51 -18.76 11.65 -24.78
C PHE A 51 -17.91 12.56 -25.68
N THR A 52 -16.73 12.89 -25.19
CA THR A 52 -15.76 13.72 -25.93
C THR A 52 -14.60 12.90 -26.45
N VAL A 53 -14.12 13.28 -27.63
CA VAL A 53 -12.85 12.85 -28.24
C VAL A 53 -12.21 14.09 -28.85
N GLU A 54 -11.02 14.48 -28.40
CA GLU A 54 -10.30 15.65 -28.93
C GLU A 54 -11.16 16.92 -29.03
N SER A 55 -11.88 17.27 -27.97
CA SER A 55 -12.80 18.43 -27.91
C SER A 55 -14.00 18.36 -28.87
N ARG A 56 -14.29 17.22 -29.45
CA ARG A 56 -15.51 16.94 -30.21
C ARG A 56 -16.48 16.19 -29.34
N LEU A 57 -17.77 16.60 -29.39
CA LEU A 57 -18.84 15.97 -28.61
C LEU A 57 -19.62 15.02 -29.51
N TYR A 58 -19.74 13.79 -29.05
CA TYR A 58 -20.50 12.74 -29.70
C TYR A 58 -21.69 12.33 -28.82
N ARG A 59 -22.75 11.92 -29.47
CA ARG A 59 -23.92 11.30 -28.86
C ARG A 59 -23.95 9.82 -29.24
N TRP A 60 -24.19 8.96 -28.29
CA TRP A 60 -24.43 7.54 -28.48
C TRP A 60 -25.87 7.23 -28.13
N ASP A 61 -26.67 6.80 -29.10
CA ASP A 61 -28.08 6.50 -28.94
C ASP A 61 -28.33 5.03 -28.55
N GLU A 62 -29.60 4.74 -28.24
CA GLU A 62 -30.07 3.40 -27.86
C GLU A 62 -29.88 2.31 -28.95
N ASN A 63 -29.76 2.74 -30.21
CA ASN A 63 -29.51 1.85 -31.34
C ASN A 63 -28.02 1.55 -31.57
N GLY A 64 -27.14 2.13 -30.73
CA GLY A 64 -25.69 1.99 -30.85
C GLY A 64 -25.05 2.91 -31.89
N CYS A 65 -25.82 3.89 -32.46
CA CYS A 65 -25.28 4.84 -33.42
C CYS A 65 -24.55 5.99 -32.71
N VAL A 66 -23.39 6.36 -33.23
CA VAL A 66 -22.61 7.50 -32.76
C VAL A 66 -22.73 8.66 -33.72
N THR A 67 -23.15 9.81 -33.22
CA THR A 67 -23.36 11.05 -34.00
C THR A 67 -22.49 12.14 -33.42
N LEU A 68 -21.73 12.85 -34.26
CA LEU A 68 -21.05 14.09 -33.88
C LEU A 68 -22.07 15.23 -33.73
N VAL A 69 -22.21 15.78 -32.52
CA VAL A 69 -23.23 16.78 -32.18
C VAL A 69 -22.64 18.13 -31.76
N GLY A 70 -21.33 18.22 -31.52
CA GLY A 70 -20.70 19.49 -31.14
C GLY A 70 -19.18 19.49 -31.37
N GLN A 71 -18.58 20.67 -31.40
CA GLN A 71 -17.13 20.88 -31.53
C GLN A 71 -16.66 22.01 -30.63
N GLY A 72 -15.36 22.00 -30.27
CA GLY A 72 -14.77 23.05 -29.44
C GLY A 72 -15.15 22.91 -27.96
N ILE A 73 -15.52 21.72 -27.50
CA ILE A 73 -15.83 21.43 -26.10
C ILE A 73 -14.53 21.37 -25.31
N ASP A 74 -14.30 22.38 -24.47
CA ASP A 74 -13.09 22.49 -23.63
C ASP A 74 -13.51 22.41 -22.14
N GLY A 75 -13.39 21.23 -21.56
CA GLY A 75 -13.75 20.94 -20.18
C GLY A 75 -14.29 19.54 -19.99
N GLN A 76 -14.69 19.27 -18.76
CA GLN A 76 -15.20 17.96 -18.34
C GLN A 76 -16.72 17.90 -18.48
N LEU A 77 -17.24 16.82 -19.05
CA LEU A 77 -18.67 16.62 -19.19
C LEU A 77 -19.32 16.22 -17.87
N THR A 78 -20.50 16.74 -17.62
CA THR A 78 -21.41 16.27 -16.57
C THR A 78 -22.83 16.45 -17.05
N GLY A 79 -23.78 15.70 -16.53
CA GLY A 79 -25.17 15.79 -16.95
C GLY A 79 -26.14 15.42 -15.84
N ASP A 80 -27.39 15.76 -16.04
CA ASP A 80 -28.50 15.31 -15.22
C ASP A 80 -29.58 14.67 -16.09
N THR A 81 -30.80 14.50 -15.55
CA THR A 81 -31.91 13.86 -16.25
C THR A 81 -32.34 14.55 -17.56
N SER A 82 -31.96 15.80 -17.77
CA SER A 82 -32.51 16.61 -18.91
C SER A 82 -31.50 17.56 -19.55
N SER A 83 -30.30 17.68 -19.00
CA SER A 83 -29.35 18.70 -19.41
C SER A 83 -27.93 18.17 -19.40
N LEU A 84 -27.11 18.64 -20.33
CA LEU A 84 -25.69 18.38 -20.42
C LEU A 84 -24.92 19.66 -20.08
N TYR A 85 -23.79 19.50 -19.39
CA TYR A 85 -22.97 20.62 -18.95
C TYR A 85 -21.50 20.34 -19.25
N VAL A 86 -20.73 21.42 -19.46
CA VAL A 86 -19.26 21.41 -19.56
C VAL A 86 -18.67 22.19 -18.40
N LEU A 87 -17.96 21.51 -17.54
CA LEU A 87 -17.23 22.10 -16.43
C LEU A 87 -15.80 22.45 -16.89
N ASN A 88 -15.50 23.74 -16.98
CA ASN A 88 -14.14 24.22 -17.20
C ASN A 88 -13.59 24.83 -15.92
N PHE A 89 -12.93 24.03 -15.11
CA PHE A 89 -12.41 24.45 -13.82
C PHE A 89 -11.28 25.47 -13.95
N ARG A 90 -10.48 25.41 -15.02
CA ARG A 90 -9.40 26.37 -15.30
C ARG A 90 -9.93 27.77 -15.63
N ARG A 91 -11.06 27.85 -16.32
CA ARG A 91 -11.73 29.12 -16.65
C ARG A 91 -12.69 29.55 -15.55
N GLY A 92 -12.96 28.72 -14.55
CA GLY A 92 -13.93 28.97 -13.50
C GLY A 92 -15.34 29.06 -14.02
N THR A 93 -15.77 28.17 -14.93
CA THR A 93 -17.11 28.21 -15.55
C THR A 93 -17.74 26.83 -15.67
N LEU A 94 -19.07 26.79 -15.47
CA LEU A 94 -19.94 25.71 -15.88
C LEU A 94 -20.80 26.20 -17.04
N THR A 95 -20.79 25.49 -18.16
CA THR A 95 -21.57 25.88 -19.34
C THR A 95 -22.68 24.85 -19.57
N ARG A 96 -23.92 25.28 -19.64
CA ARG A 96 -25.05 24.43 -20.01
C ARG A 96 -25.15 24.33 -21.52
N LEU A 97 -25.35 23.12 -22.01
CA LEU A 97 -25.52 22.79 -23.41
C LEU A 97 -27.00 22.49 -23.70
N ASP A 98 -27.52 23.06 -24.78
CA ASP A 98 -28.85 22.70 -25.31
C ASP A 98 -28.69 21.42 -26.17
N ILE A 99 -29.38 20.38 -25.75
CA ILE A 99 -29.40 19.06 -26.39
C ILE A 99 -30.79 18.75 -27.01
N SER A 100 -31.63 19.75 -27.13
CA SER A 100 -32.99 19.59 -27.68
C SER A 100 -33.00 19.22 -29.17
N GLU A 101 -31.96 19.62 -29.90
CA GLU A 101 -31.79 19.23 -31.31
C GLU A 101 -30.86 18.02 -31.38
N ALA A 102 -31.32 16.94 -32.01
CA ALA A 102 -30.62 15.64 -32.03
C ALA A 102 -29.22 15.69 -32.64
N ASP A 103 -28.98 16.62 -33.58
CA ASP A 103 -27.76 16.65 -34.41
C ASP A 103 -26.88 17.86 -34.15
N HIS A 104 -27.29 18.78 -33.24
CA HIS A 104 -26.51 19.97 -32.97
C HIS A 104 -26.68 20.44 -31.50
N VAL A 105 -25.57 20.64 -30.84
CA VAL A 105 -25.51 21.09 -29.43
C VAL A 105 -24.94 22.52 -29.39
N VAL A 106 -25.64 23.43 -28.71
CA VAL A 106 -25.25 24.83 -28.57
C VAL A 106 -25.13 25.22 -27.13
N SER A 107 -24.13 26.03 -26.79
CA SER A 107 -23.99 26.64 -25.47
C SER A 107 -25.10 27.66 -25.20
N THR A 108 -25.83 27.47 -24.09
CA THR A 108 -26.98 28.33 -23.76
C THR A 108 -26.76 29.24 -22.55
N GLU A 109 -26.14 28.72 -21.50
CA GLU A 109 -25.92 29.45 -20.25
C GLU A 109 -24.53 29.20 -19.71
N ILE A 110 -23.92 30.23 -19.11
CA ILE A 110 -22.61 30.14 -18.45
C ILE A 110 -22.75 30.57 -17.00
N TYR A 111 -22.40 29.70 -16.08
CA TYR A 111 -22.38 29.91 -14.64
C TYR A 111 -20.95 30.13 -14.15
N PRO A 112 -20.64 31.30 -13.55
CA PRO A 112 -19.31 31.53 -12.98
C PRO A 112 -19.09 30.74 -11.70
N LEU A 113 -17.86 30.21 -11.54
CA LEU A 113 -17.41 29.52 -10.34
C LEU A 113 -16.51 30.46 -9.54
N ASP A 114 -17.13 31.41 -8.83
CA ASP A 114 -16.47 32.56 -8.17
C ASP A 114 -16.42 32.45 -6.64
N SER A 115 -16.66 31.25 -6.09
CA SER A 115 -16.62 31.04 -4.63
C SER A 115 -15.21 31.13 -4.07
N PRO A 116 -15.00 31.92 -2.99
CA PRO A 116 -13.75 31.88 -2.24
C PRO A 116 -13.39 30.48 -1.67
N ALA A 117 -14.39 29.62 -1.45
CA ALA A 117 -14.20 28.25 -0.98
C ALA A 117 -13.51 27.34 -2.00
N LEU A 118 -13.40 27.76 -3.26
CA LEU A 118 -12.62 27.06 -4.30
C LEU A 118 -11.13 27.41 -4.26
N LEU A 119 -10.72 28.35 -3.44
CA LEU A 119 -9.32 28.79 -3.32
C LEU A 119 -8.72 28.24 -2.02
N ASP A 120 -7.44 27.89 -2.08
CA ASP A 120 -6.65 27.56 -0.91
C ASP A 120 -6.22 28.83 -0.13
N ALA A 121 -5.56 28.65 1.00
CA ALA A 121 -5.05 29.74 1.82
C ALA A 121 -4.03 30.66 1.08
N ALA A 122 -3.46 30.21 -0.03
CA ALA A 122 -2.56 30.96 -0.90
C ALA A 122 -3.26 31.65 -2.06
N GLY A 123 -4.59 31.46 -2.21
CA GLY A 123 -5.40 31.98 -3.31
C GLY A 123 -5.28 31.19 -4.62
N ALA A 124 -4.74 29.98 -4.58
CA ALA A 124 -4.72 29.06 -5.71
C ALA A 124 -5.98 28.18 -5.72
N LEU A 125 -6.39 27.71 -6.91
CA LEU A 125 -7.51 26.76 -7.02
C LEU A 125 -7.18 25.46 -6.31
N ARG A 126 -8.12 24.99 -5.48
CA ARG A 126 -8.02 23.70 -4.76
C ARG A 126 -8.15 22.54 -5.74
N LEU A 127 -7.55 21.39 -5.39
CA LEU A 127 -7.64 20.19 -6.22
C LEU A 127 -9.06 19.62 -6.20
N MET A 128 -9.64 19.47 -7.37
CA MET A 128 -10.96 18.85 -7.54
C MET A 128 -10.82 17.34 -7.62
N ARG A 129 -11.58 16.64 -6.78
CA ARG A 129 -11.63 15.17 -6.70
C ARG A 129 -12.81 14.56 -7.44
N GLY A 130 -13.91 15.30 -7.57
CA GLY A 130 -15.12 14.86 -8.23
C GLY A 130 -16.11 15.97 -8.44
N TYR A 131 -17.09 15.73 -9.28
CA TYR A 131 -18.16 16.70 -9.57
C TYR A 131 -19.41 15.98 -10.04
N ALA A 132 -20.57 16.60 -9.84
CA ALA A 132 -21.86 16.15 -10.34
C ALA A 132 -22.82 17.33 -10.53
N VAL A 133 -23.73 17.25 -11.51
CA VAL A 133 -24.88 18.18 -11.63
C VAL A 133 -26.13 17.34 -11.42
N SER A 134 -27.02 17.82 -10.53
CA SER A 134 -28.30 17.18 -10.24
C SER A 134 -29.35 18.20 -9.90
N GLY A 135 -30.50 18.22 -10.61
CA GLY A 135 -31.67 19.04 -10.34
C GLY A 135 -31.39 20.52 -10.15
N GLY A 136 -30.51 21.10 -10.97
CA GLY A 136 -30.16 22.53 -10.89
C GLY A 136 -29.13 22.89 -9.83
N TRP A 137 -28.43 21.90 -9.25
CA TRP A 137 -27.29 22.08 -8.37
C TRP A 137 -26.02 21.50 -9.00
N LEU A 138 -24.90 22.27 -8.97
CA LEU A 138 -23.55 21.76 -9.22
C LEU A 138 -22.93 21.41 -7.89
N TYR A 139 -22.45 20.19 -7.77
CA TYR A 139 -21.68 19.68 -6.63
C TYR A 139 -20.22 19.52 -7.02
N LEU A 140 -19.32 20.05 -6.21
CA LEU A 140 -17.87 19.95 -6.39
C LEU A 140 -17.24 19.34 -5.15
N LEU A 141 -16.47 18.30 -5.32
CA LEU A 141 -15.67 17.67 -4.29
C LEU A 141 -14.24 18.17 -4.40
N VAL A 142 -13.79 18.95 -3.45
CA VAL A 142 -12.46 19.58 -3.46
C VAL A 142 -11.63 19.15 -2.27
N GLU A 143 -10.31 19.04 -2.43
CA GLU A 143 -9.42 18.75 -1.30
C GLU A 143 -9.49 19.82 -0.22
N SER A 144 -9.52 19.38 1.05
CA SER A 144 -9.42 20.28 2.19
C SER A 144 -7.97 20.74 2.39
N ASP A 145 -7.77 22.01 2.71
CA ASP A 145 -6.43 22.59 2.97
C ASP A 145 -5.72 21.99 4.20
N ILE A 146 -6.44 21.28 5.06
CA ILE A 146 -5.96 20.93 6.40
C ILE A 146 -5.60 19.44 6.54
N THR A 147 -6.22 18.58 5.72
CA THR A 147 -6.04 17.12 5.83
C THR A 147 -6.30 16.43 4.48
N LEU A 148 -6.08 15.11 4.38
CA LEU A 148 -6.54 14.28 3.24
C LEU A 148 -8.07 14.15 3.15
N LYS A 149 -8.83 15.03 3.80
CA LYS A 149 -10.28 15.12 3.74
C LYS A 149 -10.69 15.95 2.53
N THR A 150 -11.98 15.90 2.23
CA THR A 150 -12.62 16.65 1.14
C THR A 150 -13.65 17.62 1.68
N ASP A 151 -13.90 18.68 0.95
CA ASP A 151 -15.02 19.57 1.16
C ASP A 151 -16.00 19.41 -0.01
N LEU A 152 -17.28 19.24 0.30
CA LEU A 152 -18.34 19.24 -0.71
C LEU A 152 -18.89 20.64 -0.83
N LEU A 153 -18.73 21.25 -1.99
CA LEU A 153 -19.28 22.56 -2.34
C LEU A 153 -20.46 22.37 -3.28
N ALA A 154 -21.60 23.02 -3.00
CA ALA A 154 -22.78 22.96 -3.83
C ALA A 154 -23.18 24.36 -4.28
N LEU A 155 -23.32 24.58 -5.61
CA LEU A 155 -23.76 25.80 -6.24
C LEU A 155 -25.20 25.62 -6.77
N CYS A 156 -26.13 26.43 -6.29
CA CYS A 156 -27.48 26.53 -6.88
C CYS A 156 -27.40 27.30 -8.20
N LEU A 157 -27.68 26.65 -9.32
CA LEU A 157 -27.59 27.26 -10.65
C LEU A 157 -28.66 28.34 -10.88
N ALA A 158 -29.80 28.25 -10.17
CA ALA A 158 -30.89 29.21 -10.32
C ALA A 158 -30.62 30.60 -9.68
N ASN A 159 -29.81 30.66 -8.62
CA ASN A 159 -29.61 31.88 -7.86
C ASN A 159 -28.16 32.21 -7.51
N GLY A 160 -27.21 31.35 -7.89
CA GLY A 160 -25.79 31.53 -7.62
C GLY A 160 -25.35 31.31 -6.16
N GLN A 161 -26.22 30.75 -5.30
CA GLN A 161 -25.89 30.53 -3.90
C GLN A 161 -25.02 29.30 -3.71
N TRP A 162 -23.98 29.44 -2.89
CA TRP A 162 -23.08 28.35 -2.48
C TRP A 162 -23.45 27.81 -1.11
N LYS A 163 -23.31 26.49 -0.96
CA LYS A 163 -23.32 25.77 0.32
C LYS A 163 -22.05 24.92 0.43
N ALA A 164 -21.59 24.68 1.64
CA ALA A 164 -20.41 23.87 1.89
C ALA A 164 -20.64 22.87 3.02
N LEU A 165 -20.13 21.65 2.85
CA LEU A 165 -19.90 20.65 3.89
C LEU A 165 -18.39 20.43 3.97
N GLU A 166 -17.79 20.92 5.04
CA GLU A 166 -16.34 20.91 5.22
C GLU A 166 -15.86 19.63 5.92
N ASN A 167 -14.60 19.25 5.67
CA ASN A 167 -13.88 18.18 6.37
C ASN A 167 -14.56 16.79 6.30
N GLN A 168 -15.10 16.44 5.15
CA GLN A 168 -15.71 15.14 4.89
C GLN A 168 -14.68 14.08 4.47
N ASN A 169 -15.07 12.81 4.54
CA ASN A 169 -14.28 11.68 4.01
C ASN A 169 -14.84 11.16 2.68
N ILE A 170 -15.43 12.04 1.86
CA ILE A 170 -16.09 11.67 0.61
C ILE A 170 -15.03 11.38 -0.44
N GLN A 171 -15.09 10.20 -1.07
CA GLN A 171 -14.12 9.75 -2.07
C GLN A 171 -14.73 9.67 -3.49
N ALA A 172 -16.04 9.47 -3.61
CA ALA A 172 -16.74 9.42 -4.89
C ALA A 172 -18.12 10.09 -4.79
N ILE A 173 -18.61 10.64 -5.91
CA ILE A 173 -19.88 11.34 -6.00
C ILE A 173 -20.54 11.07 -7.36
N ALA A 174 -21.86 10.93 -7.37
CA ALA A 174 -22.66 10.85 -8.60
C ALA A 174 -24.02 11.51 -8.45
N PRO A 175 -24.62 12.02 -9.55
CA PRO A 175 -25.95 12.64 -9.54
C PRO A 175 -27.05 11.59 -9.36
N CYS A 176 -28.13 11.96 -8.63
CA CYS A 176 -29.36 11.18 -8.55
C CYS A 176 -30.46 11.67 -9.52
N GLY A 177 -30.26 12.80 -10.13
CA GLY A 177 -31.21 13.41 -11.10
C GLY A 177 -32.37 14.22 -10.48
N ASP A 178 -32.62 14.11 -9.19
CA ASP A 178 -33.72 14.78 -8.46
C ASP A 178 -33.24 15.96 -7.59
N GLY A 179 -32.03 16.41 -7.79
CA GLY A 179 -31.41 17.48 -7.01
C GLY A 179 -30.46 16.97 -5.93
N SER A 180 -30.50 15.70 -5.61
CA SER A 180 -29.57 15.06 -4.69
C SER A 180 -28.39 14.38 -5.39
N VAL A 181 -27.36 14.05 -4.62
CA VAL A 181 -26.21 13.25 -5.05
C VAL A 181 -26.05 12.05 -4.14
N VAL A 182 -25.50 10.97 -4.67
CA VAL A 182 -25.00 9.83 -3.89
C VAL A 182 -23.49 9.94 -3.76
N MET A 183 -22.98 9.60 -2.57
CA MET A 183 -21.58 9.74 -2.23
C MET A 183 -21.08 8.48 -1.50
N ALA A 184 -19.83 8.09 -1.75
CA ALA A 184 -19.13 7.13 -0.92
C ALA A 184 -18.20 7.87 0.05
N SER A 185 -18.38 7.62 1.35
CA SER A 185 -17.63 8.28 2.42
C SER A 185 -16.87 7.25 3.27
N TYR A 186 -15.54 7.31 3.27
CA TYR A 186 -14.67 6.46 4.10
C TYR A 186 -13.30 7.12 4.34
N ASP A 187 -12.68 6.83 5.47
CA ASP A 187 -11.31 7.29 5.73
C ASP A 187 -10.31 6.41 4.97
N ILE A 188 -9.59 6.99 4.01
CA ILE A 188 -8.59 6.28 3.20
C ILE A 188 -7.38 5.79 4.03
N ARG A 189 -7.17 6.37 5.22
CA ARG A 189 -6.06 6.01 6.13
C ARG A 189 -6.42 4.92 7.13
N ASP A 190 -7.70 4.68 7.33
CA ASP A 190 -8.19 3.66 8.25
C ASP A 190 -8.83 2.51 7.47
N ALA A 191 -8.05 1.45 7.28
CA ALA A 191 -8.51 0.25 6.59
C ALA A 191 -9.71 -0.44 7.28
N ALA A 192 -9.92 -0.20 8.55
CA ALA A 192 -11.03 -0.75 9.32
C ALA A 192 -12.28 0.14 9.29
N SER A 193 -12.20 1.38 8.79
CA SER A 193 -13.36 2.26 8.72
C SER A 193 -14.41 1.71 7.75
N ALA A 194 -15.68 1.70 8.15
CA ALA A 194 -16.78 1.40 7.24
C ALA A 194 -16.86 2.45 6.12
N CYS A 195 -17.32 2.04 4.95
CA CYS A 195 -17.70 2.96 3.88
C CYS A 195 -19.20 3.24 3.96
N ASP A 196 -19.56 4.49 4.20
CA ASP A 196 -20.95 4.93 4.20
C ASP A 196 -21.33 5.43 2.81
N ILE A 197 -22.39 4.85 2.25
CA ILE A 197 -23.05 5.35 1.05
C ILE A 197 -24.13 6.33 1.51
N ILE A 198 -23.95 7.60 1.17
CA ILE A 198 -24.74 8.70 1.67
C ILE A 198 -25.45 9.38 0.50
N ARG A 199 -26.71 9.68 0.65
CA ARG A 199 -27.44 10.58 -0.26
C ARG A 199 -27.55 11.95 0.38
N TYR A 200 -27.21 12.99 -0.35
CA TYR A 200 -27.23 14.37 0.11
C TYR A 200 -28.03 15.26 -0.85
N ASP A 201 -28.93 16.09 -0.29
CA ASP A 201 -29.69 17.09 -1.02
C ASP A 201 -29.30 18.48 -0.49
N ALA A 202 -28.67 19.29 -1.35
CA ALA A 202 -28.27 20.64 -0.99
C ALA A 202 -29.45 21.60 -0.83
N SER A 203 -30.62 21.35 -1.41
CA SER A 203 -31.77 22.25 -1.33
C SER A 203 -32.26 22.43 0.12
N ASN A 204 -32.34 21.33 0.87
CA ASN A 204 -32.79 21.29 2.27
C ASN A 204 -31.66 20.94 3.25
N SER A 205 -30.45 20.63 2.75
CA SER A 205 -29.31 20.17 3.52
C SER A 205 -29.56 18.82 4.23
N ASP A 206 -30.42 17.99 3.67
CA ASP A 206 -30.72 16.66 4.20
C ASP A 206 -29.64 15.65 3.81
N THR A 207 -29.27 14.84 4.77
CA THR A 207 -28.31 13.73 4.60
C THR A 207 -29.01 12.44 5.00
N LEU A 208 -29.06 11.47 4.08
CA LEU A 208 -29.63 10.15 4.32
C LEU A 208 -28.54 9.09 4.16
N LEU A 209 -28.32 8.29 5.21
CA LEU A 209 -27.49 7.10 5.10
C LEU A 209 -28.24 6.04 4.26
N PHE A 210 -27.68 5.69 3.10
CA PHE A 210 -28.25 4.72 2.20
C PHE A 210 -27.80 3.31 2.57
N ALA A 211 -26.51 3.12 2.83
CA ALA A 211 -25.91 1.84 3.26
C ALA A 211 -24.61 2.09 4.02
N SER A 212 -24.19 1.15 4.86
CA SER A 212 -22.88 1.15 5.51
C SER A 212 -22.17 -0.18 5.22
N LEU A 213 -21.01 -0.11 4.54
CA LEU A 213 -20.30 -1.24 3.97
C LEU A 213 -19.03 -1.50 4.76
N ALA A 214 -18.89 -2.69 5.34
CA ALA A 214 -17.77 -3.01 6.21
C ALA A 214 -16.42 -3.18 5.47
N SER A 215 -16.45 -3.57 4.18
CA SER A 215 -15.23 -4.00 3.48
C SER A 215 -15.06 -3.49 2.04
N LEU A 216 -16.07 -2.79 1.48
CA LEU A 216 -15.97 -2.21 0.15
C LEU A 216 -15.57 -0.74 0.23
N ARG A 217 -14.67 -0.33 -0.67
CA ARG A 217 -14.16 1.05 -0.81
C ARG A 217 -14.33 1.49 -2.25
N PRO A 218 -15.51 1.97 -2.62
CA PRO A 218 -15.79 2.35 -4.00
C PRO A 218 -14.89 3.50 -4.46
N GLU A 219 -14.25 3.31 -5.59
CA GLU A 219 -13.52 4.34 -6.32
C GLU A 219 -14.46 5.23 -7.12
N SER A 220 -15.63 4.66 -7.50
CA SER A 220 -16.68 5.35 -8.23
C SER A 220 -18.06 4.88 -7.78
N VAL A 221 -19.04 5.75 -7.89
CA VAL A 221 -20.46 5.48 -7.61
C VAL A 221 -21.33 5.91 -8.78
N ALA A 222 -22.48 5.24 -8.97
CA ALA A 222 -23.51 5.68 -9.90
C ALA A 222 -24.89 5.38 -9.31
N PHE A 223 -25.84 6.27 -9.50
CA PHE A 223 -27.22 6.07 -9.07
C PHE A 223 -28.05 5.48 -10.21
N VAL A 224 -28.85 4.47 -9.91
CA VAL A 224 -29.78 3.84 -10.84
C VAL A 224 -31.18 4.28 -10.45
N PRO A 225 -31.82 5.20 -11.21
CA PRO A 225 -33.15 5.74 -10.86
C PRO A 225 -34.22 4.67 -10.76
N GLU A 226 -34.20 3.69 -11.67
CA GLU A 226 -35.09 2.54 -11.64
C GLU A 226 -34.76 1.64 -10.44
N GLY A 227 -35.67 1.61 -9.47
CA GLY A 227 -35.51 0.85 -8.23
C GLY A 227 -34.72 1.55 -7.12
N GLY A 228 -34.21 2.77 -7.31
CA GLY A 228 -33.52 3.55 -6.29
C GLY A 228 -32.27 2.83 -5.76
N GLN A 229 -31.47 2.25 -6.65
CA GLN A 229 -30.26 1.47 -6.30
C GLN A 229 -29.00 2.26 -6.56
N VAL A 230 -27.89 1.85 -5.96
CA VAL A 230 -26.57 2.44 -6.18
C VAL A 230 -25.63 1.39 -6.72
N CYS A 231 -25.01 1.67 -7.84
CA CYS A 231 -23.89 0.90 -8.34
C CYS A 231 -22.58 1.45 -7.78
N LEU A 232 -21.71 0.56 -7.33
CA LEU A 232 -20.43 0.86 -6.74
C LEU A 232 -19.34 0.16 -7.58
N GLU A 233 -18.27 0.86 -7.89
CA GLU A 233 -17.14 0.22 -8.56
C GLU A 233 -15.93 0.22 -7.63
N THR A 234 -15.30 -0.95 -7.51
CA THR A 234 -14.05 -1.15 -6.76
C THR A 234 -13.16 -2.08 -7.56
N ALA A 235 -11.95 -1.65 -7.89
CA ALA A 235 -10.95 -2.44 -8.62
C ALA A 235 -11.51 -3.12 -9.88
N GLY A 236 -12.37 -2.40 -10.63
CA GLY A 236 -13.00 -2.90 -11.85
C GLY A 236 -14.17 -3.88 -11.63
N THR A 237 -14.60 -4.13 -10.41
CA THR A 237 -15.81 -4.91 -10.12
C THR A 237 -16.95 -3.97 -9.77
N VAL A 238 -18.10 -4.14 -10.45
CA VAL A 238 -19.32 -3.39 -10.20
C VAL A 238 -20.20 -4.16 -9.24
N TYR A 239 -20.61 -3.49 -8.19
CA TYR A 239 -21.52 -4.03 -7.17
C TYR A 239 -22.84 -3.27 -7.20
N LEU A 240 -23.94 -3.98 -7.00
CA LEU A 240 -25.26 -3.36 -6.85
C LEU A 240 -25.62 -3.32 -5.36
N CYS A 241 -25.80 -2.10 -4.84
CA CYS A 241 -26.21 -1.84 -3.47
C CYS A 241 -27.70 -1.43 -3.47
N ARG A 242 -28.51 -2.17 -2.71
CA ARG A 242 -29.90 -1.85 -2.40
C ARG A 242 -29.95 -1.20 -1.03
N GLY A 243 -30.86 -0.29 -0.79
CA GLY A 243 -30.91 0.44 0.48
C GLY A 243 -30.85 -0.45 1.71
N GLN A 244 -30.01 -0.06 2.68
CA GLN A 244 -29.67 -0.79 3.91
C GLN A 244 -28.86 -2.09 3.73
N ASP A 245 -28.39 -2.42 2.54
CA ASP A 245 -27.51 -3.54 2.32
C ASP A 245 -26.15 -3.31 2.99
N THR A 246 -25.68 -4.24 3.80
CA THR A 246 -24.32 -4.28 4.32
C THR A 246 -23.36 -5.03 3.39
N ASN A 247 -23.90 -5.76 2.43
CA ASN A 247 -23.17 -6.63 1.50
C ASN A 247 -23.74 -6.50 0.09
N PRO A 248 -23.29 -5.52 -0.71
CA PRO A 248 -23.74 -5.36 -2.08
C PRO A 248 -23.30 -6.55 -2.95
N LEU A 249 -24.12 -6.87 -3.95
CA LEU A 249 -23.90 -8.01 -4.85
C LEU A 249 -22.99 -7.59 -6.00
N PRO A 250 -21.93 -8.34 -6.34
CA PRO A 250 -21.19 -8.13 -7.57
C PRO A 250 -22.08 -8.44 -8.77
N VAL A 251 -22.15 -7.54 -9.75
CA VAL A 251 -23.06 -7.68 -10.90
C VAL A 251 -22.35 -7.63 -12.24
N ALA A 252 -21.14 -7.06 -12.30
CA ALA A 252 -20.36 -7.02 -13.52
C ALA A 252 -18.87 -6.83 -13.21
N LYS A 253 -18.02 -7.11 -14.20
CA LYS A 253 -16.61 -6.75 -14.18
C LYS A 253 -16.29 -5.86 -15.38
N ILE A 254 -15.69 -4.72 -15.08
CA ILE A 254 -15.12 -3.81 -16.06
C ILE A 254 -13.62 -4.09 -16.08
N SER A 255 -12.99 -4.12 -17.25
CA SER A 255 -11.57 -4.46 -17.35
C SER A 255 -10.70 -3.52 -16.48
N ALA A 256 -9.71 -4.06 -15.78
CA ALA A 256 -8.89 -3.37 -14.78
C ALA A 256 -8.22 -2.07 -15.29
N GLY A 257 -8.19 -1.05 -14.46
CA GLY A 257 -7.58 0.27 -14.66
C GLY A 257 -8.19 1.26 -13.67
N THR A 258 -7.49 2.35 -13.36
CA THR A 258 -8.04 3.40 -12.50
C THR A 258 -9.23 4.07 -13.20
N PRO A 259 -10.43 4.06 -12.65
CA PRO A 259 -11.59 4.69 -13.27
C PRO A 259 -11.47 6.21 -13.24
N GLY A 260 -11.82 6.87 -14.35
CA GLY A 260 -11.97 8.31 -14.43
C GLY A 260 -13.42 8.77 -14.27
N GLY A 261 -14.37 7.82 -14.34
CA GLY A 261 -15.81 8.04 -14.17
C GLY A 261 -16.56 6.74 -14.38
N PHE A 262 -17.79 6.68 -13.87
CA PHE A 262 -18.63 5.50 -13.92
C PHE A 262 -20.08 5.88 -14.14
N ALA A 263 -20.80 5.12 -14.97
CA ALA A 263 -22.24 5.27 -15.15
C ALA A 263 -22.92 3.91 -15.37
N CYS A 264 -24.17 3.81 -15.00
CA CYS A 264 -25.03 2.68 -15.28
C CYS A 264 -26.10 3.09 -16.29
N LEU A 265 -26.24 2.32 -17.37
CA LEU A 265 -27.29 2.51 -18.37
C LEU A 265 -28.55 1.77 -17.95
N VAL A 266 -29.72 2.27 -18.39
CA VAL A 266 -31.03 1.68 -18.08
C VAL A 266 -31.18 0.25 -18.62
N ASP A 267 -30.47 -0.09 -19.71
CA ASP A 267 -30.46 -1.43 -20.28
C ASP A 267 -29.55 -2.45 -19.53
N GLY A 268 -29.02 -2.06 -18.37
CA GLY A 268 -28.16 -2.90 -17.54
C GLY A 268 -26.71 -2.96 -17.99
N ARG A 269 -26.30 -2.13 -18.95
CA ARG A 269 -24.86 -1.97 -19.27
C ARG A 269 -24.20 -1.02 -18.30
N TYR A 270 -22.95 -1.30 -18.00
CA TYR A 270 -22.11 -0.45 -17.16
C TYR A 270 -21.02 0.18 -18.01
N LEU A 271 -20.76 1.47 -17.76
CA LEU A 271 -19.74 2.25 -18.46
C LEU A 271 -18.69 2.71 -17.47
N SER A 272 -17.43 2.56 -17.83
CA SER A 272 -16.30 3.12 -17.09
C SER A 272 -15.39 3.87 -18.04
N LEU A 273 -15.06 5.13 -17.70
CA LEU A 273 -13.99 5.89 -18.31
C LEU A 273 -12.71 5.67 -17.51
N ARG A 274 -11.59 5.49 -18.18
CA ARG A 274 -10.30 5.30 -17.54
C ARG A 274 -9.46 6.54 -17.55
N ALA A 275 -8.54 6.65 -16.59
CA ALA A 275 -7.55 7.73 -16.55
C ALA A 275 -6.67 7.77 -17.81
N ALA A 276 -6.43 6.63 -18.45
CA ALA A 276 -5.70 6.54 -19.72
C ALA A 276 -6.55 6.84 -20.97
N GLY A 277 -7.82 7.25 -20.78
CA GLY A 277 -8.80 7.45 -21.85
C GLY A 277 -9.52 6.16 -22.26
N GLY A 278 -10.66 6.33 -22.92
CA GLY A 278 -11.51 5.27 -23.45
C GLY A 278 -12.65 4.81 -22.52
N ILE A 279 -13.80 4.56 -23.14
CA ILE A 279 -14.99 4.04 -22.47
C ILE A 279 -15.04 2.54 -22.65
N THR A 280 -15.17 1.80 -21.56
CA THR A 280 -15.41 0.36 -21.55
C THR A 280 -16.86 0.09 -21.19
N THR A 281 -17.52 -0.78 -21.96
CA THR A 281 -18.91 -1.20 -21.72
C THR A 281 -18.95 -2.68 -21.34
N VAL A 282 -19.77 -3.03 -20.36
CA VAL A 282 -20.01 -4.40 -19.94
C VAL A 282 -21.51 -4.61 -19.70
N THR A 283 -22.06 -5.67 -20.26
CA THR A 283 -23.39 -6.16 -19.88
C THR A 283 -23.28 -7.07 -18.68
N ALA A 284 -24.20 -6.94 -17.73
CA ALA A 284 -24.30 -7.85 -16.60
C ALA A 284 -24.86 -9.22 -17.08
N ASP A 285 -23.97 -10.09 -17.55
CA ASP A 285 -24.31 -11.50 -17.75
C ASP A 285 -23.77 -12.30 -16.56
N LEU A 286 -24.61 -12.52 -15.58
CA LEU A 286 -24.25 -13.33 -14.41
C LEU A 286 -24.33 -14.83 -14.70
N GLY A 287 -24.73 -15.27 -15.90
CA GLY A 287 -24.73 -16.66 -16.33
C GLY A 287 -25.41 -17.65 -15.35
N GLY A 288 -26.27 -17.15 -14.45
CA GLY A 288 -26.90 -17.96 -13.39
C GLY A 288 -25.97 -18.35 -12.23
N LEU A 289 -24.77 -17.78 -12.14
CA LEU A 289 -23.85 -18.03 -11.03
C LEU A 289 -24.27 -17.22 -9.80
N GLU A 290 -24.38 -17.88 -8.66
CA GLU A 290 -24.61 -17.22 -7.39
C GLU A 290 -23.33 -16.51 -6.90
N PRO A 291 -23.44 -15.27 -6.39
CA PRO A 291 -22.30 -14.57 -5.78
C PRO A 291 -21.79 -15.35 -4.56
N VAL A 292 -20.49 -15.51 -4.45
CA VAL A 292 -19.84 -16.20 -3.33
C VAL A 292 -18.99 -15.20 -2.55
N VAL A 293 -19.03 -15.30 -1.22
CA VAL A 293 -18.17 -14.50 -0.35
C VAL A 293 -17.04 -15.39 0.16
N LEU A 294 -15.80 -14.99 -0.11
CA LEU A 294 -14.59 -15.60 0.45
C LEU A 294 -14.13 -14.75 1.65
N THR A 295 -14.18 -15.32 2.84
CA THR A 295 -13.94 -14.58 4.09
C THR A 295 -12.57 -14.90 4.68
N PHE A 296 -11.81 -13.84 4.97
CA PHE A 296 -10.51 -13.89 5.64
C PHE A 296 -10.61 -13.38 7.08
N ALA A 297 -9.85 -13.98 7.99
CA ALA A 297 -9.66 -13.52 9.36
C ALA A 297 -8.17 -13.50 9.71
N GLY A 298 -7.71 -12.54 10.52
CA GLY A 298 -6.31 -12.48 10.93
C GLY A 298 -5.71 -11.08 11.04
N GLY A 299 -6.55 -10.04 11.09
CA GLY A 299 -6.09 -8.67 11.34
C GLY A 299 -5.39 -7.97 10.16
N VAL A 300 -5.22 -8.66 9.03
CA VAL A 300 -4.68 -8.09 7.78
C VAL A 300 -5.84 -7.93 6.79
N SER A 301 -5.91 -6.79 6.13
CA SER A 301 -6.91 -6.56 5.08
C SER A 301 -6.43 -7.19 3.79
N ILE A 302 -7.20 -8.14 3.27
CA ILE A 302 -6.99 -8.76 1.97
C ILE A 302 -7.96 -8.15 0.96
N SER A 303 -7.45 -7.82 -0.20
CA SER A 303 -8.20 -7.18 -1.28
C SER A 303 -8.10 -8.01 -2.59
N PRO A 304 -8.96 -7.77 -3.59
CA PRO A 304 -8.80 -8.39 -4.90
C PRO A 304 -7.46 -8.10 -5.59
N GLN A 305 -6.78 -7.00 -5.21
CA GLN A 305 -5.49 -6.61 -5.75
C GLN A 305 -4.34 -7.49 -5.26
N ASP A 306 -4.51 -8.14 -4.12
CA ASP A 306 -3.50 -9.08 -3.58
C ASP A 306 -3.41 -10.38 -4.40
N ASN A 307 -4.48 -10.71 -5.17
CA ASN A 307 -4.50 -11.84 -6.09
C ASN A 307 -5.29 -11.49 -7.36
N PRO A 308 -4.75 -10.63 -8.25
CA PRO A 308 -5.47 -10.12 -9.41
C PRO A 308 -5.84 -11.23 -10.42
N ALA A 309 -5.03 -12.28 -10.52
CA ALA A 309 -5.31 -13.42 -11.40
C ALA A 309 -6.55 -14.20 -10.91
N PHE A 310 -6.69 -14.41 -9.61
CA PHE A 310 -7.90 -14.99 -9.04
C PHE A 310 -9.13 -14.10 -9.25
N ALA A 311 -8.99 -12.80 -8.96
CA ALA A 311 -10.07 -11.85 -9.15
C ALA A 311 -10.55 -11.77 -10.61
N GLN A 312 -9.65 -11.98 -11.57
CA GLN A 312 -9.99 -12.08 -12.99
C GLN A 312 -10.69 -13.39 -13.34
N ALA A 313 -10.23 -14.51 -12.79
CA ALA A 313 -10.81 -15.84 -13.05
C ALA A 313 -12.18 -16.03 -12.38
N TYR A 314 -12.39 -15.41 -11.21
CA TYR A 314 -13.60 -15.57 -10.38
C TYR A 314 -14.26 -14.20 -10.09
N PRO A 315 -14.80 -13.51 -11.09
CA PRO A 315 -15.27 -12.12 -10.97
C PRO A 315 -16.49 -11.96 -10.04
N LEU A 316 -17.19 -13.03 -9.71
CA LEU A 316 -18.37 -13.05 -8.82
C LEU A 316 -18.02 -13.37 -7.37
N VAL A 317 -16.74 -13.58 -7.06
CA VAL A 317 -16.27 -13.81 -5.70
C VAL A 317 -15.97 -12.48 -5.03
N THR A 318 -16.67 -12.21 -3.94
CA THR A 318 -16.38 -11.06 -3.07
C THR A 318 -15.35 -11.47 -2.03
N ILE A 319 -14.20 -10.83 -2.01
CA ILE A 319 -13.20 -10.98 -0.96
C ILE A 319 -13.59 -10.10 0.22
N ARG A 320 -13.68 -10.69 1.41
CA ARG A 320 -14.01 -9.98 2.65
C ARG A 320 -12.99 -10.26 3.73
N SER A 321 -12.35 -9.21 4.24
CA SER A 321 -11.55 -9.29 5.46
C SER A 321 -12.44 -9.00 6.67
N ARG A 322 -12.38 -9.86 7.67
CA ARG A 322 -13.11 -9.69 8.92
C ARG A 322 -12.30 -8.79 9.87
N SER A 323 -12.94 -7.80 10.45
CA SER A 323 -12.35 -6.98 11.50
C SER A 323 -12.64 -7.62 12.85
N ASP A 324 -11.60 -8.15 13.48
CA ASP A 324 -11.73 -8.85 14.76
C ASP A 324 -11.19 -8.01 15.92
N PRO A 325 -11.72 -8.17 17.12
CA PRO A 325 -11.16 -7.52 18.30
C PRO A 325 -9.69 -7.94 18.53
N PRO A 326 -8.85 -7.05 19.05
CA PRO A 326 -7.49 -7.42 19.46
C PRO A 326 -7.49 -8.59 20.43
N GLY A 327 -6.63 -9.59 20.18
CA GLY A 327 -6.52 -10.79 21.02
C GLY A 327 -7.50 -11.91 20.68
N THR A 328 -8.20 -11.83 19.54
CA THR A 328 -9.01 -12.96 19.03
C THR A 328 -8.16 -14.21 18.86
N ASP A 329 -8.61 -15.33 19.44
CA ASP A 329 -7.93 -16.62 19.29
C ASP A 329 -8.50 -17.40 18.08
N TYR A 330 -7.84 -17.24 16.95
CA TYR A 330 -8.21 -17.91 15.70
C TYR A 330 -8.02 -19.44 15.75
N ALA A 331 -7.11 -19.95 16.59
CA ALA A 331 -6.95 -21.39 16.77
C ALA A 331 -8.19 -21.99 17.44
N VAL A 332 -8.76 -21.30 18.44
CA VAL A 332 -10.02 -21.71 19.06
C VAL A 332 -11.18 -21.64 18.08
N GLU A 333 -11.24 -20.65 17.21
CA GLU A 333 -12.28 -20.55 16.17
C GLU A 333 -12.19 -21.72 15.18
N LEU A 334 -11.00 -22.04 14.68
CA LEU A 334 -10.77 -23.20 13.81
C LEU A 334 -11.21 -24.52 14.45
N ILE A 335 -10.91 -24.71 15.73
CA ILE A 335 -11.24 -25.92 16.48
C ILE A 335 -12.74 -26.04 16.70
N THR A 336 -13.41 -24.94 17.04
CA THR A 336 -14.82 -24.95 17.44
C THR A 336 -15.77 -24.78 16.26
N GLY A 337 -15.29 -24.27 15.12
CA GLY A 337 -16.11 -23.91 13.96
C GLY A 337 -17.05 -22.73 14.21
N LEU A 338 -16.88 -22.00 15.32
CA LEU A 338 -17.67 -20.81 15.65
C LEU A 338 -17.08 -19.60 14.90
N HIS A 339 -17.96 -18.79 14.30
CA HIS A 339 -17.58 -17.59 13.53
C HIS A 339 -16.57 -17.85 12.40
N ALA A 340 -16.68 -19.00 11.76
CA ALA A 340 -15.69 -19.51 10.84
C ALA A 340 -15.48 -18.59 9.62
N ALA A 341 -14.23 -18.12 9.45
CA ALA A 341 -13.74 -17.65 8.17
C ALA A 341 -13.34 -18.84 7.29
N ASP A 342 -13.19 -18.61 5.99
CA ASP A 342 -12.74 -19.64 5.06
C ASP A 342 -11.22 -19.79 5.10
N ILE A 343 -10.51 -18.65 5.25
CA ILE A 343 -9.06 -18.56 5.35
C ILE A 343 -8.70 -17.77 6.60
N TYR A 344 -7.76 -18.29 7.37
CA TYR A 344 -7.15 -17.61 8.50
C TYR A 344 -5.73 -17.20 8.19
N LEU A 345 -5.36 -15.99 8.61
CA LEU A 345 -3.99 -15.50 8.54
C LEU A 345 -3.34 -15.65 9.91
N PHE A 346 -2.25 -16.37 9.94
CA PHE A 346 -1.43 -16.53 11.15
C PHE A 346 -0.03 -15.98 10.90
N ASP A 347 0.56 -15.44 11.94
CA ASP A 347 2.00 -15.35 12.00
C ASP A 347 2.57 -16.75 12.28
N ALA A 348 3.43 -17.24 11.39
CA ALA A 348 3.99 -18.59 11.48
C ALA A 348 4.83 -18.81 12.74
N ALA A 349 5.35 -17.74 13.35
CA ALA A 349 6.05 -17.77 14.62
C ALA A 349 5.12 -17.69 15.84
N SER A 350 3.77 -17.59 15.66
CA SER A 350 2.84 -17.46 16.76
C SER A 350 2.53 -18.80 17.47
N PRO A 351 2.27 -18.78 18.79
CA PRO A 351 1.80 -19.97 19.50
C PRO A 351 0.46 -20.50 18.95
N GLN A 352 -0.43 -19.64 18.48
CA GLN A 352 -1.71 -20.02 17.88
C GLN A 352 -1.49 -20.87 16.63
N TYR A 353 -0.59 -20.42 15.71
CA TYR A 353 -0.25 -21.20 14.54
C TYR A 353 0.35 -22.57 14.91
N ARG A 354 1.28 -22.60 15.88
CA ARG A 354 1.85 -23.85 16.37
C ARG A 354 0.79 -24.82 16.89
N ALA A 355 -0.20 -24.32 17.62
CA ALA A 355 -1.33 -25.13 18.11
C ALA A 355 -2.14 -25.71 16.96
N VAL A 356 -2.38 -24.91 15.90
CA VAL A 356 -3.13 -25.35 14.71
C VAL A 356 -2.41 -26.46 13.96
N ILE A 357 -1.12 -26.27 13.63
CA ILE A 357 -0.36 -27.24 12.84
C ILE A 357 -0.02 -28.52 13.64
N SER A 358 0.33 -28.39 14.93
CA SER A 358 0.71 -29.54 15.75
C SER A 358 -0.45 -30.51 16.03
N LYS A 359 -1.70 -30.05 15.90
CA LYS A 359 -2.92 -30.82 16.11
C LYS A 359 -3.69 -31.07 14.81
N SER A 360 -3.12 -30.72 13.66
CA SER A 360 -3.71 -30.93 12.32
C SER A 360 -5.12 -30.32 12.19
N TYR A 361 -5.33 -29.11 12.72
CA TYR A 361 -6.61 -28.39 12.60
C TYR A 361 -6.76 -27.63 11.27
N ALA A 362 -5.70 -27.49 10.50
CA ALA A 362 -5.72 -26.93 9.16
C ALA A 362 -6.17 -27.96 8.12
N LEU A 363 -6.70 -27.51 7.00
CA LEU A 363 -6.94 -28.38 5.85
C LEU A 363 -5.59 -28.89 5.33
N ASP A 364 -5.50 -30.20 5.04
CA ASP A 364 -4.36 -30.79 4.36
C ASP A 364 -4.33 -30.36 2.88
N LEU A 365 -3.32 -29.61 2.50
CA LEU A 365 -3.09 -29.07 1.16
C LEU A 365 -2.23 -29.98 0.28
N SER A 366 -1.74 -31.12 0.81
CA SER A 366 -0.84 -32.04 0.09
C SER A 366 -1.48 -32.68 -1.13
N GLN A 367 -2.80 -32.58 -1.28
CA GLN A 367 -3.52 -33.07 -2.46
C GLN A 367 -3.45 -32.10 -3.65
N SER A 368 -3.07 -30.83 -3.43
CA SER A 368 -2.81 -29.86 -4.50
C SER A 368 -1.37 -30.00 -5.00
N GLU A 369 -1.21 -30.49 -6.22
CA GLU A 369 0.10 -30.57 -6.88
C GLU A 369 0.77 -29.19 -6.97
N THR A 370 -0.01 -28.17 -7.37
CA THR A 370 0.46 -26.77 -7.47
C THR A 370 1.04 -26.25 -6.15
N LEU A 371 0.33 -26.42 -5.04
CA LEU A 371 0.79 -25.92 -3.74
C LEU A 371 1.97 -26.73 -3.19
N THR A 372 2.00 -28.03 -3.45
CA THR A 372 3.09 -28.92 -3.05
C THR A 372 4.39 -28.59 -3.81
N GLU A 373 4.30 -28.37 -5.13
CA GLU A 373 5.44 -27.94 -5.94
C GLU A 373 5.95 -26.57 -5.52
N ALA A 374 5.03 -25.62 -5.28
CA ALA A 374 5.41 -24.31 -4.77
C ALA A 374 6.13 -24.41 -3.42
N ALA A 375 5.58 -25.13 -2.46
CA ALA A 375 6.18 -25.31 -1.13
C ALA A 375 7.56 -26.00 -1.21
N ALA A 376 7.75 -26.95 -2.12
CA ALA A 376 9.03 -27.61 -2.35
C ALA A 376 10.11 -26.70 -2.94
N SER A 377 9.71 -25.63 -3.63
CA SER A 377 10.61 -24.64 -4.22
C SER A 377 11.08 -23.57 -3.21
N TYR A 378 10.39 -23.42 -2.08
CA TYR A 378 10.69 -22.39 -1.10
C TYR A 378 11.99 -22.66 -0.35
N ALA A 379 12.59 -21.61 0.20
CA ALA A 379 13.75 -21.73 1.07
C ALA A 379 13.46 -22.70 2.23
N PRO A 380 14.43 -23.53 2.67
CA PRO A 380 14.19 -24.58 3.66
C PRO A 380 13.54 -24.09 4.95
N PHE A 381 14.00 -22.96 5.50
CA PHE A 381 13.46 -22.39 6.74
C PHE A 381 11.97 -22.00 6.63
N LEU A 382 11.54 -21.59 5.43
CA LEU A 382 10.15 -21.25 5.14
C LEU A 382 9.34 -22.52 4.88
N SER A 383 9.86 -23.42 4.02
CA SER A 383 9.19 -24.67 3.71
C SER A 383 8.92 -25.51 4.98
N GLU A 384 9.90 -25.63 5.87
CA GLU A 384 9.77 -26.39 7.14
C GLU A 384 8.61 -25.84 8.02
N ALA A 385 8.37 -24.54 8.00
CA ALA A 385 7.32 -23.92 8.81
C ALA A 385 5.88 -24.19 8.29
N LEU A 386 5.72 -24.66 7.04
CA LEU A 386 4.43 -24.86 6.41
C LEU A 386 3.84 -26.26 6.63
N TYR A 387 4.62 -27.19 7.12
CA TYR A 387 4.21 -28.59 7.27
C TYR A 387 3.84 -28.93 8.73
N THR A 388 2.86 -29.82 8.85
CA THR A 388 2.54 -30.46 10.14
C THR A 388 3.65 -31.43 10.55
N PRO A 389 3.72 -31.86 11.83
CA PRO A 389 4.72 -32.84 12.29
C PRO A 389 4.63 -34.20 11.57
N ASP A 390 3.49 -34.57 11.03
CA ASP A 390 3.24 -35.77 10.26
C ASP A 390 3.48 -35.60 8.74
N GLY A 391 3.91 -34.43 8.32
CA GLY A 391 4.38 -34.13 6.96
C GLY A 391 3.29 -33.68 5.99
N ALA A 392 2.09 -33.33 6.45
CA ALA A 392 1.07 -32.74 5.61
C ALA A 392 1.33 -31.24 5.40
N LEU A 393 1.14 -30.72 4.18
CA LEU A 393 1.21 -29.29 3.91
C LEU A 393 -0.04 -28.59 4.49
N ALA A 394 0.15 -27.67 5.44
CA ALA A 394 -0.93 -27.04 6.19
C ALA A 394 -1.14 -25.54 5.90
N ALA A 395 -0.18 -24.89 5.25
CA ALA A 395 -0.22 -23.45 5.06
C ALA A 395 0.48 -23.00 3.77
N VAL A 396 0.19 -21.77 3.33
CA VAL A 396 0.84 -21.08 2.21
C VAL A 396 1.34 -19.71 2.69
N PRO A 397 2.60 -19.32 2.45
CA PRO A 397 3.12 -18.03 2.88
C PRO A 397 2.47 -16.89 2.10
N MET A 398 2.16 -15.79 2.80
CA MET A 398 1.54 -14.61 2.20
C MET A 398 2.32 -13.31 2.46
N GLY A 399 2.79 -13.12 3.68
CA GLY A 399 3.47 -11.91 4.11
C GLY A 399 4.92 -11.83 3.66
N ASP A 400 5.51 -10.65 3.82
CA ASP A 400 6.95 -10.50 3.70
C ASP A 400 7.66 -11.27 4.83
N ILE A 401 8.86 -11.74 4.53
CA ILE A 401 9.71 -12.34 5.55
C ILE A 401 10.38 -11.22 6.34
N ASN A 402 10.11 -11.19 7.63
CA ASN A 402 10.63 -10.21 8.56
C ASN A 402 11.63 -10.85 9.53
N ALA A 403 12.62 -10.07 9.94
CA ALA A 403 13.52 -10.42 11.04
C ALA A 403 13.64 -9.19 11.96
N PRO A 404 12.63 -8.92 12.79
CA PRO A 404 12.46 -7.64 13.48
C PRO A 404 13.59 -7.30 14.47
N LEU A 405 14.42 -8.28 14.81
CA LEU A 405 15.55 -8.15 15.73
C LEU A 405 16.90 -8.25 15.05
N LEU A 406 16.93 -8.30 13.74
CA LEU A 406 18.17 -8.29 12.98
C LEU A 406 18.71 -6.86 12.88
N TYR A 407 19.98 -6.72 13.12
CA TYR A 407 20.69 -5.46 12.93
C TYR A 407 21.39 -5.44 11.57
N GLU A 408 21.60 -4.23 11.08
CA GLU A 408 22.43 -3.96 9.92
C GLU A 408 23.49 -2.91 10.24
N VAL A 409 24.58 -2.98 9.51
CA VAL A 409 25.75 -2.10 9.63
C VAL A 409 25.85 -1.26 8.39
N TYR A 410 26.00 0.04 8.54
CA TYR A 410 26.35 0.94 7.45
C TYR A 410 27.85 0.78 7.13
N LEU A 411 28.15 0.06 6.04
CA LEU A 411 29.51 -0.40 5.75
C LEU A 411 30.52 0.74 5.53
N GLU A 412 30.09 1.82 4.91
CA GLU A 412 30.97 2.99 4.66
C GLU A 412 31.30 3.71 5.96
N ALA A 413 30.30 3.97 6.81
CA ALA A 413 30.48 4.56 8.12
C ALA A 413 31.38 3.66 8.99
N TRP A 414 31.15 2.34 8.99
CA TRP A 414 31.98 1.40 9.74
C TRP A 414 33.46 1.48 9.34
N ARG A 415 33.74 1.48 8.02
CA ARG A 415 35.10 1.61 7.49
C ARG A 415 35.73 2.95 7.84
N ALA A 416 34.96 4.04 7.70
CA ALA A 416 35.43 5.40 8.04
C ALA A 416 35.73 5.56 9.53
N ALA A 417 34.93 4.95 10.41
CA ALA A 417 35.16 4.93 11.85
C ALA A 417 36.41 4.10 12.25
N ASN A 418 36.92 3.24 11.37
CA ASN A 418 38.08 2.40 11.58
C ASN A 418 37.99 1.55 12.88
N LEU A 419 36.87 0.85 13.08
CA LEU A 419 36.59 0.04 14.27
C LEU A 419 37.01 -1.43 14.15
N GLY A 420 37.72 -1.79 13.09
CA GLY A 420 38.15 -3.16 12.82
C GLY A 420 37.12 -3.99 12.04
N PRO A 421 37.23 -5.34 12.10
CA PRO A 421 36.26 -6.21 11.44
C PRO A 421 34.87 -6.10 12.05
N LEU A 422 33.83 -6.53 11.30
CA LEU A 422 32.48 -6.62 11.85
C LEU A 422 32.45 -7.66 12.98
N PRO A 423 31.72 -7.40 14.09
CA PRO A 423 31.60 -8.34 15.19
C PRO A 423 30.80 -9.57 14.75
N ALA A 424 31.22 -10.75 15.15
CA ALA A 424 30.52 -12.00 14.93
C ALA A 424 29.70 -12.44 16.15
N THR A 425 30.03 -11.92 17.34
CA THR A 425 29.34 -12.25 18.59
C THR A 425 28.76 -11.00 19.26
N ALA A 426 27.73 -11.20 20.09
CA ALA A 426 27.17 -10.11 20.90
C ALA A 426 28.22 -9.51 21.86
N GLN A 427 29.15 -10.31 22.38
CA GLN A 427 30.25 -9.81 23.21
C GLN A 427 31.19 -8.90 22.43
N GLU A 428 31.58 -9.30 21.21
CA GLU A 428 32.41 -8.46 20.33
C GLU A 428 31.73 -7.14 19.99
N LEU A 429 30.41 -7.15 19.75
CA LEU A 429 29.66 -5.91 19.53
C LEU A 429 29.69 -4.98 20.74
N LEU A 430 29.57 -5.54 21.95
CA LEU A 430 29.71 -4.75 23.18
C LEU A 430 31.15 -4.21 23.35
N ASP A 431 32.17 -4.97 22.94
CA ASP A 431 33.57 -4.46 22.90
C ASP A 431 33.71 -3.31 21.91
N VAL A 432 33.08 -3.38 20.76
CA VAL A 432 33.04 -2.26 19.78
C VAL A 432 32.33 -1.06 20.39
N CYS A 433 31.22 -1.24 21.11
CA CYS A 433 30.54 -0.17 21.84
C CYS A 433 31.46 0.53 22.84
N ILE A 434 32.21 -0.25 23.62
CA ILE A 434 33.23 0.26 24.56
C ILE A 434 34.31 1.03 23.82
N ALA A 435 34.89 0.46 22.76
CA ALA A 435 35.92 1.10 21.96
C ALA A 435 35.45 2.42 21.30
N PHE A 436 34.24 2.41 20.74
CA PHE A 436 33.61 3.61 20.15
C PHE A 436 33.44 4.72 21.17
N SER A 437 33.04 4.39 22.40
CA SER A 437 32.89 5.37 23.47
C SER A 437 34.18 6.10 23.83
N GLN A 438 35.34 5.55 23.48
CA GLN A 438 36.67 6.12 23.73
C GLN A 438 37.16 6.99 22.58
N ARG A 439 36.47 7.04 21.46
CA ARG A 439 36.81 7.81 20.26
C ARG A 439 36.23 9.21 20.36
N GLU A 440 36.97 10.11 21.06
CA GLU A 440 36.61 11.53 21.22
C GLU A 440 36.41 12.23 19.87
N ASP A 441 37.17 11.86 18.85
CA ASP A 441 37.07 12.37 17.49
C ASP A 441 35.68 12.05 16.88
N LEU A 442 35.21 10.80 16.94
CA LEU A 442 33.92 10.43 16.40
C LEU A 442 32.76 11.05 17.20
N LEU A 443 32.87 11.03 18.53
CA LEU A 443 31.82 11.60 19.40
C LEU A 443 31.68 13.13 19.21
N SER A 444 32.79 13.85 19.07
CA SER A 444 32.79 15.31 18.84
C SER A 444 32.24 15.68 17.46
N ASP A 445 32.41 14.81 16.46
CA ASP A 445 31.91 14.99 15.10
C ASP A 445 30.45 14.53 14.93
N GLY A 446 29.79 14.14 16.04
CA GLY A 446 28.34 13.80 16.05
C GLY A 446 28.01 12.42 15.52
N TRP A 447 29.00 11.51 15.47
CA TRP A 447 28.77 10.12 15.07
C TRP A 447 27.82 9.40 16.03
N ARG A 448 27.04 8.45 15.46
CA ARG A 448 26.08 7.62 16.19
C ARG A 448 26.51 6.17 16.18
N PHE A 449 26.40 5.52 17.33
CA PHE A 449 26.61 4.09 17.41
C PHE A 449 25.41 3.33 16.83
N PHE A 450 24.22 3.83 17.08
CA PHE A 450 22.96 3.19 16.67
C PHE A 450 21.94 4.25 16.21
N LEU A 451 21.25 3.98 15.11
CA LEU A 451 20.15 4.81 14.61
C LEU A 451 18.88 4.48 15.38
N SER A 452 18.56 5.28 16.35
CA SER A 452 17.38 5.11 17.18
C SER A 452 16.85 6.47 17.62
N ASP A 453 15.54 6.63 17.58
CA ASP A 453 14.81 7.77 18.13
C ASP A 453 14.66 7.67 19.66
N VAL A 454 15.50 6.91 20.32
CA VAL A 454 15.40 6.71 21.77
C VAL A 454 15.52 8.02 22.53
N GLY A 455 14.46 8.37 23.22
CA GLY A 455 14.34 9.65 23.93
C GLY A 455 15.20 9.79 25.15
N ASP A 456 15.87 8.70 25.61
CA ASP A 456 16.74 8.74 26.81
C ASP A 456 17.82 7.63 26.80
N ALA A 457 18.83 7.78 27.67
CA ALA A 457 19.92 6.81 27.83
C ALA A 457 19.42 5.43 28.29
N ALA A 458 18.33 5.36 29.03
CA ALA A 458 17.77 4.10 29.51
C ALA A 458 17.16 3.31 28.34
N ALA A 459 16.59 3.99 27.36
CA ALA A 459 16.09 3.37 26.14
C ALA A 459 17.23 2.76 25.31
N PHE A 460 18.34 3.46 25.08
CA PHE A 460 19.50 2.93 24.39
C PHE A 460 20.10 1.69 25.11
N LYS A 461 20.27 1.77 26.43
CA LYS A 461 20.70 0.62 27.26
C LYS A 461 19.75 -0.56 27.12
N ARG A 462 18.44 -0.32 27.11
CA ARG A 462 17.42 -1.35 26.95
C ARG A 462 17.51 -2.03 25.58
N GLU A 463 17.71 -1.28 24.51
CA GLU A 463 17.90 -1.84 23.16
C GLU A 463 19.12 -2.75 23.09
N MET A 464 20.24 -2.30 23.65
CA MET A 464 21.44 -3.15 23.72
C MET A 464 21.24 -4.39 24.59
N LEU A 465 20.47 -4.29 25.68
CA LEU A 465 20.10 -5.47 26.48
C LEU A 465 19.19 -6.40 25.70
N GLN A 466 18.23 -5.87 24.97
CA GLN A 466 17.37 -6.67 24.08
C GLN A 466 18.18 -7.44 23.05
N LEU A 467 19.15 -6.80 22.41
CA LEU A 467 20.06 -7.46 21.47
C LEU A 467 20.76 -8.65 22.12
N VAL A 468 21.34 -8.45 23.29
CA VAL A 468 22.03 -9.50 24.07
C VAL A 468 21.11 -10.67 24.38
N LEU A 469 19.90 -10.37 24.89
CA LEU A 469 18.91 -11.38 25.24
C LEU A 469 18.41 -12.15 24.02
N GLN A 470 18.15 -11.43 22.91
CA GLN A 470 17.69 -12.04 21.67
C GLN A 470 18.74 -12.95 21.04
N THR A 471 20.02 -12.53 21.04
CA THR A 471 21.10 -13.39 20.57
C THR A 471 21.16 -14.69 21.36
N TYR A 472 20.99 -14.61 22.70
CA TYR A 472 20.95 -15.79 23.54
C TYR A 472 19.72 -16.67 23.24
N LEU A 473 18.53 -16.09 23.15
CA LEU A 473 17.30 -16.82 22.87
C LEU A 473 17.34 -17.49 21.49
N ALA A 474 17.82 -16.79 20.47
CA ALA A 474 17.94 -17.33 19.12
C ALA A 474 18.81 -18.58 19.04
N GLU A 475 19.84 -18.67 19.91
CA GLU A 475 20.76 -19.82 19.95
C GLU A 475 20.27 -20.94 20.86
N PHE A 476 19.72 -20.61 22.04
CA PHE A 476 19.46 -21.60 23.11
C PHE A 476 17.98 -22.01 23.27
N VAL A 477 17.02 -21.36 22.57
CA VAL A 477 15.64 -21.83 22.54
C VAL A 477 15.54 -23.11 21.71
N ARG A 478 14.95 -24.15 22.30
CA ARG A 478 14.71 -25.43 21.64
C ARG A 478 13.45 -25.38 20.79
N ASP A 479 13.27 -26.37 19.93
CA ASP A 479 12.10 -26.46 19.04
C ASP A 479 10.76 -26.57 19.78
N ASP A 480 10.76 -27.08 21.01
CA ASP A 480 9.61 -27.11 21.91
C ASP A 480 9.35 -25.75 22.58
N GLY A 481 10.17 -24.73 22.28
CA GLY A 481 10.08 -23.38 22.89
C GLY A 481 10.67 -23.31 24.30
N SER A 482 11.27 -24.39 24.83
CA SER A 482 11.94 -24.35 26.12
C SER A 482 13.31 -23.68 26.04
N VAL A 483 13.69 -22.98 27.10
CA VAL A 483 15.02 -22.36 27.21
C VAL A 483 15.48 -22.38 28.66
N GLU A 484 16.77 -22.68 28.85
CA GLU A 484 17.43 -22.56 30.14
C GLU A 484 18.08 -21.17 30.23
N ILE A 485 17.68 -20.36 31.17
CA ILE A 485 18.18 -18.99 31.34
C ILE A 485 19.41 -19.02 32.25
N ASP A 486 19.53 -19.30 33.36
CA ASP A 486 20.66 -19.17 34.30
C ASP A 486 21.85 -20.07 33.95
N THR A 487 22.40 -19.89 32.74
CA THR A 487 23.58 -20.62 32.27
C THR A 487 24.87 -19.80 32.40
N PRO A 488 26.04 -20.42 32.39
CA PRO A 488 27.32 -19.68 32.35
C PRO A 488 27.45 -18.75 31.15
N ALA A 489 26.93 -19.14 29.99
CA ALA A 489 26.93 -18.32 28.77
C ALA A 489 26.04 -17.07 28.94
N PHE A 490 24.84 -17.24 29.47
CA PHE A 490 23.93 -16.14 29.77
C PHE A 490 24.53 -15.14 30.75
N ARG A 491 25.13 -15.65 31.84
CA ARG A 491 25.82 -14.83 32.84
C ARG A 491 27.01 -14.05 32.26
N ALA A 492 27.79 -14.71 31.38
CA ALA A 492 28.93 -14.06 30.73
C ALA A 492 28.50 -12.93 29.80
N LEU A 493 27.40 -13.11 29.05
CA LEU A 493 26.82 -12.08 28.21
C LEU A 493 26.34 -10.88 29.01
N LEU A 494 25.60 -11.12 30.09
CA LEU A 494 25.12 -10.04 30.95
C LEU A 494 26.22 -9.31 31.70
N ALA A 495 27.26 -10.03 32.16
CA ALA A 495 28.45 -9.41 32.75
C ALA A 495 29.16 -8.46 31.73
N LYS A 496 29.24 -8.88 30.47
CA LYS A 496 29.80 -8.05 29.39
C LYS A 496 28.90 -6.84 29.11
N TYR A 497 27.58 -7.00 29.14
CA TYR A 497 26.65 -5.90 29.04
C TYR A 497 26.82 -4.87 30.17
N GLU A 498 27.00 -5.32 31.45
CA GLU A 498 27.26 -4.43 32.56
C GLU A 498 28.58 -3.65 32.39
N GLU A 499 29.63 -4.30 31.88
CA GLU A 499 30.89 -3.65 31.53
C GLU A 499 30.71 -2.52 30.50
N ALA A 500 29.78 -2.69 29.58
CA ALA A 500 29.49 -1.72 28.51
C ALA A 500 28.54 -0.56 28.93
N LEU A 501 27.85 -0.65 30.08
CA LEU A 501 26.90 0.38 30.51
C LEU A 501 27.50 1.80 30.59
N PRO A 502 28.70 2.04 31.15
CA PRO A 502 29.31 3.37 31.17
C PRO A 502 29.63 3.90 29.75
N ALA A 503 29.98 3.00 28.83
CA ALA A 503 30.22 3.36 27.42
C ALA A 503 28.93 3.83 26.76
N MET A 504 27.82 3.11 26.96
CA MET A 504 26.50 3.50 26.43
C MET A 504 26.03 4.86 26.95
N GLU A 505 26.25 5.15 28.24
CA GLU A 505 25.94 6.47 28.81
C GLU A 505 26.76 7.59 28.14
N ARG A 506 28.06 7.35 27.93
CA ARG A 506 28.93 8.30 27.28
C ARG A 506 28.54 8.55 25.83
N ILE A 507 28.27 7.49 25.07
CA ILE A 507 27.81 7.58 23.69
C ILE A 507 26.52 8.40 23.61
N TYR A 508 25.53 8.04 24.42
CA TYR A 508 24.25 8.75 24.44
C TYR A 508 24.41 10.25 24.78
N ALA A 509 25.24 10.55 25.79
CA ALA A 509 25.49 11.95 26.19
C ALA A 509 26.14 12.79 25.10
N ALA A 510 26.93 12.18 24.22
CA ALA A 510 27.61 12.83 23.11
C ALA A 510 26.77 12.85 21.82
N THR A 511 25.80 11.96 21.69
CA THR A 511 24.97 11.82 20.46
C THR A 511 23.93 12.95 20.39
N PRO A 512 23.92 13.78 19.34
CA PRO A 512 22.90 14.82 19.17
C PRO A 512 21.52 14.17 18.93
N PRO A 513 20.42 14.78 19.40
CA PRO A 513 19.07 14.28 19.10
C PRO A 513 18.81 14.28 17.59
N LEU A 514 18.03 13.31 17.11
CA LEU A 514 17.55 13.34 15.73
C LEU A 514 16.59 14.53 15.54
N PRO A 515 16.63 15.22 14.40
CA PRO A 515 15.62 16.22 14.08
C PRO A 515 14.23 15.58 14.08
N SER A 516 13.23 16.27 14.63
CA SER A 516 11.87 15.78 14.73
C SER A 516 11.16 15.60 13.36
N THR A 517 11.65 16.27 12.32
CA THR A 517 11.12 16.17 10.93
C THR A 517 12.23 16.53 9.93
N GLY A 518 12.17 15.90 8.75
CA GLY A 518 12.98 16.33 7.59
C GLY A 518 14.46 15.98 7.66
N TYR A 519 14.83 14.94 8.37
CA TYR A 519 16.21 14.43 8.30
C TYR A 519 16.40 13.58 7.04
N ASP A 520 17.61 13.73 6.50
CA ASP A 520 18.09 12.95 5.35
C ASP A 520 18.75 11.68 5.88
N LEU A 521 18.14 10.53 5.61
CA LEU A 521 18.66 9.22 6.02
C LEU A 521 20.04 8.95 5.41
N ASP A 522 20.29 9.39 4.17
CA ASP A 522 21.58 9.21 3.49
C ASP A 522 22.68 9.96 4.21
N GLN A 523 22.39 11.16 4.70
CA GLN A 523 23.34 11.95 5.48
C GLN A 523 23.62 11.30 6.84
N ILE A 524 22.58 10.79 7.52
CA ILE A 524 22.76 10.12 8.83
C ILE A 524 23.55 8.83 8.67
N ALA A 525 23.30 8.06 7.64
CA ALA A 525 23.98 6.80 7.37
C ALA A 525 25.50 6.94 7.18
N GLN A 526 25.98 8.13 6.79
CA GLN A 526 27.42 8.41 6.68
C GLN A 526 28.14 8.47 8.04
N THR A 527 27.41 8.74 9.12
CA THR A 527 27.95 8.92 10.48
C THR A 527 27.26 8.04 11.52
N CYS A 528 26.48 7.05 11.10
CA CYS A 528 25.84 6.06 11.95
C CYS A 528 26.40 4.67 11.67
N LEU A 529 26.62 3.86 12.72
CA LEU A 529 27.22 2.53 12.54
C LEU A 529 26.16 1.44 12.34
N LEU A 530 25.07 1.49 13.09
CA LEU A 530 24.08 0.42 13.19
C LEU A 530 22.66 0.95 13.07
N SER A 531 21.79 0.12 12.48
CA SER A 531 20.33 0.30 12.51
C SER A 531 19.64 -1.07 12.63
N TYR A 532 18.32 -1.05 12.81
CA TYR A 532 17.52 -2.25 12.57
C TYR A 532 17.41 -2.50 11.06
N ALA A 533 17.39 -3.77 10.68
CA ALA A 533 17.24 -4.19 9.28
C ALA A 533 15.86 -3.84 8.66
N GLY A 534 15.01 -3.12 9.41
CA GLY A 534 13.68 -2.73 8.97
C GLY A 534 12.63 -3.83 9.10
N ALA A 535 11.41 -3.49 8.71
CA ALA A 535 10.27 -4.42 8.76
C ALA A 535 10.34 -5.50 7.67
N THR A 536 11.12 -5.30 6.63
CA THR A 536 11.32 -6.27 5.55
C THR A 536 12.81 -6.40 5.21
N LEU A 537 13.24 -7.65 5.00
CA LEU A 537 14.65 -7.97 4.67
C LEU A 537 15.07 -7.56 3.25
N LEU A 538 14.09 -7.23 2.40
CA LEU A 538 14.28 -6.72 1.05
C LEU A 538 13.39 -5.48 0.88
N PRO A 539 13.80 -4.31 1.38
CA PRO A 539 13.05 -3.08 1.19
C PRO A 539 12.90 -2.79 -0.31
N GLN A 540 11.74 -2.27 -0.69
CA GLN A 540 11.47 -1.78 -2.02
C GLN A 540 11.72 -0.26 -2.01
N ASP A 541 12.21 0.27 -3.12
CA ASP A 541 12.34 1.73 -3.36
C ASP A 541 13.42 2.50 -2.58
N GLU A 542 14.31 1.84 -1.83
CA GLU A 542 15.46 2.54 -1.27
C GLU A 542 16.71 2.32 -2.13
N PRO A 543 17.27 3.36 -2.75
CA PRO A 543 18.58 3.27 -3.37
C PRO A 543 19.61 2.99 -2.29
N GLY A 544 20.27 1.85 -2.44
CA GLY A 544 21.00 1.21 -1.38
C GLY A 544 22.19 1.98 -0.85
N ILE A 545 22.04 2.52 0.34
CA ILE A 545 23.21 2.74 1.20
C ILE A 545 23.83 1.35 1.44
N PRO A 546 25.14 1.15 1.18
CA PRO A 546 25.76 -0.15 1.36
C PRO A 546 25.69 -0.60 2.83
N THR A 547 24.85 -1.58 3.12
CA THR A 547 24.69 -2.17 4.44
C THR A 547 25.03 -3.66 4.42
N ALA A 548 25.33 -4.22 5.59
CA ALA A 548 25.42 -5.67 5.80
C ALA A 548 24.58 -6.08 7.00
N PHE A 549 23.88 -7.20 6.88
CA PHE A 549 23.22 -7.81 8.04
C PHE A 549 24.25 -8.28 9.05
N LEU A 550 23.90 -8.16 10.32
CA LEU A 550 24.76 -8.52 11.45
C LEU A 550 24.13 -9.68 12.25
N PRO A 551 24.19 -10.91 11.75
CA PRO A 551 23.76 -12.08 12.50
C PRO A 551 24.80 -12.42 13.58
N LEU A 552 24.45 -12.22 14.85
CA LEU A 552 25.36 -12.42 15.99
C LEU A 552 25.18 -13.80 16.62
N THR A 553 26.27 -14.33 17.21
CA THR A 553 26.25 -15.53 18.03
C THR A 553 26.58 -15.19 19.49
N VAL A 554 26.35 -16.16 20.39
CA VAL A 554 26.78 -16.07 21.79
C VAL A 554 28.26 -16.41 21.91
N SER A 555 28.73 -17.44 21.18
CA SER A 555 30.11 -17.92 21.24
C SER A 555 30.82 -17.81 19.89
N PRO A 556 32.14 -17.51 19.87
CA PRO A 556 32.91 -17.47 18.64
C PRO A 556 32.93 -18.80 17.91
N GLY A 557 32.64 -18.78 16.61
CA GLY A 557 32.67 -19.97 15.75
C GLY A 557 31.37 -20.74 15.67
N ASP A 558 30.34 -20.36 16.42
CA ASP A 558 29.01 -20.92 16.30
C ASP A 558 28.33 -20.40 15.03
N THR A 559 27.36 -21.14 14.54
CA THR A 559 26.52 -20.71 13.39
C THR A 559 25.39 -19.81 13.90
N PRO A 560 25.27 -18.57 13.40
CA PRO A 560 24.21 -17.69 13.87
C PRO A 560 22.82 -18.24 13.52
N THR A 561 21.87 -17.91 14.36
CA THR A 561 20.43 -18.13 14.12
C THR A 561 19.73 -16.80 14.16
N VAL A 562 18.95 -16.50 13.12
CA VAL A 562 18.14 -15.29 13.02
C VAL A 562 16.69 -15.70 13.03
N GLU A 563 15.97 -15.25 14.04
CA GLU A 563 14.53 -15.48 14.13
C GLU A 563 13.82 -14.66 13.06
N ALA A 564 13.03 -15.35 12.23
CA ALA A 564 12.20 -14.75 11.20
C ALA A 564 10.73 -15.04 11.46
N ASP A 565 9.88 -14.20 10.91
CA ASP A 565 8.45 -14.43 10.86
C ASP A 565 7.89 -14.19 9.44
N VAL A 566 6.73 -14.77 9.19
CA VAL A 566 5.97 -14.61 7.96
C VAL A 566 4.49 -14.84 8.23
N THR A 567 3.64 -14.04 7.62
CA THR A 567 2.19 -14.33 7.64
C THR A 567 1.89 -15.46 6.66
N VAL A 568 1.08 -16.41 7.10
CA VAL A 568 0.67 -17.58 6.31
C VAL A 568 -0.84 -17.69 6.22
N PHE A 569 -1.34 -18.19 5.09
CA PHE A 569 -2.72 -18.61 4.92
C PHE A 569 -2.92 -20.03 5.46
N VAL A 570 -3.97 -20.21 6.25
CA VAL A 570 -4.45 -21.52 6.73
C VAL A 570 -5.91 -21.68 6.36
N ILE A 571 -6.26 -22.77 5.69
CA ILE A 571 -7.64 -23.03 5.28
C ILE A 571 -8.42 -23.68 6.41
N ASN A 572 -9.65 -23.19 6.61
CA ASN A 572 -10.63 -23.83 7.48
C ASN A 572 -11.14 -25.14 6.83
N PRO A 573 -10.91 -26.32 7.45
CA PRO A 573 -11.39 -27.56 6.88
C PRO A 573 -12.92 -27.67 6.85
N ALA A 574 -13.64 -26.84 7.60
CA ALA A 574 -15.11 -26.78 7.60
C ALA A 574 -15.69 -25.76 6.58
N SER A 575 -14.86 -25.06 5.81
CA SER A 575 -15.35 -24.12 4.78
C SER A 575 -16.25 -24.83 3.77
N PRO A 576 -17.45 -24.31 3.47
CA PRO A 576 -18.36 -24.89 2.47
C PRO A 576 -17.89 -24.67 1.03
N ILE A 577 -16.92 -23.78 0.82
CA ILE A 577 -16.40 -23.38 -0.51
C ILE A 577 -14.94 -23.78 -0.71
N ARG A 578 -14.52 -24.93 -0.18
CA ARG A 578 -13.12 -25.40 -0.17
C ARG A 578 -12.44 -25.34 -1.53
N ASP A 579 -13.13 -25.78 -2.59
CA ASP A 579 -12.55 -25.80 -3.94
C ASP A 579 -12.20 -24.39 -4.42
N LEU A 580 -13.03 -23.41 -4.08
CA LEU A 580 -12.77 -22.00 -4.39
C LEU A 580 -11.62 -21.44 -3.56
N VAL A 581 -11.53 -21.82 -2.28
CA VAL A 581 -10.44 -21.45 -1.38
C VAL A 581 -9.12 -22.02 -1.89
N LEU A 582 -9.11 -23.30 -2.30
CA LEU A 582 -7.92 -23.92 -2.92
C LEU A 582 -7.52 -23.19 -4.20
N ALA A 583 -8.48 -22.88 -5.09
CA ALA A 583 -8.20 -22.12 -6.31
C ALA A 583 -7.61 -20.73 -6.02
N TYR A 584 -8.04 -20.08 -4.93
CA TYR A 584 -7.43 -18.81 -4.49
C TYR A 584 -5.96 -18.98 -4.13
N LEU A 585 -5.61 -19.99 -3.32
CA LEU A 585 -4.22 -20.23 -2.90
C LEU A 585 -3.34 -20.71 -4.05
N GLU A 586 -3.85 -21.59 -4.91
CA GLU A 586 -3.13 -22.06 -6.11
C GLU A 586 -2.81 -20.91 -7.05
N THR A 587 -3.81 -20.06 -7.33
CA THR A 587 -3.60 -18.87 -8.17
C THR A 587 -2.63 -17.89 -7.53
N TYR A 588 -2.69 -17.70 -6.21
CA TYR A 588 -1.75 -16.87 -5.47
C TYR A 588 -0.31 -17.40 -5.55
N ALA A 589 -0.12 -18.69 -5.28
CA ALA A 589 1.20 -19.31 -5.32
C ALA A 589 1.84 -19.28 -6.71
N GLN A 590 1.03 -19.44 -7.78
CA GLN A 590 1.50 -19.34 -9.17
C GLN A 590 1.86 -17.91 -9.59
N ASN A 591 1.23 -16.90 -9.00
CA ASN A 591 1.35 -15.49 -9.38
C ASN A 591 1.95 -14.63 -8.26
N LEU A 592 2.90 -15.17 -7.51
CA LEU A 592 3.60 -14.42 -6.45
C LEU A 592 4.17 -13.10 -6.99
N PRO A 593 3.97 -11.99 -6.27
CA PRO A 593 4.63 -10.73 -6.58
C PRO A 593 6.15 -10.91 -6.66
N PRO A 594 6.86 -10.21 -7.57
CA PRO A 594 8.29 -10.43 -7.79
C PRO A 594 9.14 -10.33 -6.51
N HIS A 595 8.86 -9.37 -5.62
CA HIS A 595 9.58 -9.21 -4.35
C HIS A 595 9.37 -10.40 -3.40
N LYS A 596 8.14 -10.95 -3.31
CA LYS A 596 7.85 -12.15 -2.50
C LYS A 596 8.50 -13.40 -3.09
N ARG A 597 8.52 -13.49 -4.42
CA ARG A 597 9.23 -14.58 -5.10
C ARG A 597 10.72 -14.60 -4.76
N ILE A 598 11.37 -13.42 -4.70
CA ILE A 598 12.76 -13.32 -4.25
C ILE A 598 12.92 -13.83 -2.81
N GLN A 599 12.02 -13.43 -1.91
CA GLN A 599 12.08 -13.83 -0.51
C GLN A 599 11.82 -15.33 -0.31
N TYR A 600 10.85 -15.89 -1.02
CA TYR A 600 10.46 -17.29 -0.85
C TYR A 600 11.36 -18.25 -1.62
N ILE A 601 11.85 -17.87 -2.80
CA ILE A 601 12.67 -18.68 -3.71
C ILE A 601 13.97 -17.95 -4.06
N PRO A 602 14.85 -17.67 -3.10
CA PRO A 602 16.04 -16.86 -3.34
C PRO A 602 17.00 -17.46 -4.37
N ALA A 603 16.93 -18.77 -4.61
CA ALA A 603 17.74 -19.43 -5.65
C ALA A 603 17.41 -18.94 -7.07
N GLU A 604 16.17 -18.53 -7.34
CA GLU A 604 15.68 -18.03 -8.64
C GLU A 604 15.67 -16.49 -8.72
N ALA A 605 16.13 -15.82 -7.67
CA ALA A 605 16.01 -14.38 -7.56
C ALA A 605 16.82 -13.63 -8.62
N SER A 606 16.20 -12.62 -9.21
CA SER A 606 16.80 -11.67 -10.14
C SER A 606 16.41 -10.24 -9.78
N PRO A 607 17.22 -9.23 -10.13
CA PRO A 607 16.89 -7.83 -9.86
C PRO A 607 15.55 -7.42 -10.44
N ILE A 608 14.82 -6.59 -9.69
CA ILE A 608 13.52 -6.04 -10.11
C ILE A 608 13.73 -4.60 -10.55
N GLU A 609 13.47 -4.29 -11.82
CA GLU A 609 13.49 -2.89 -12.30
C GLU A 609 12.33 -2.10 -11.69
N GLN A 610 12.54 -0.80 -11.46
CA GLN A 610 11.45 0.12 -11.12
C GLN A 610 10.44 0.19 -12.27
N GLU A 611 9.17 0.25 -11.95
CA GLU A 611 8.08 0.21 -12.93
C GLU A 611 8.16 1.38 -13.92
N SER A 612 8.51 2.58 -13.45
CA SER A 612 8.63 3.77 -14.29
C SER A 612 9.93 3.84 -15.09
N TYR A 613 10.98 3.08 -14.72
CA TYR A 613 12.33 3.25 -15.27
C TYR A 613 12.38 3.32 -16.80
N ARG A 614 11.70 2.40 -17.50
CA ARG A 614 11.76 2.35 -18.98
C ARG A 614 11.09 3.54 -19.63
N GLN A 615 9.99 4.00 -19.04
CA GLN A 615 9.24 5.17 -19.52
C GLN A 615 10.03 6.45 -19.26
N ASP A 616 10.55 6.64 -18.05
CA ASP A 616 11.32 7.81 -17.67
C ASP A 616 12.61 7.92 -18.47
N LYS A 617 13.29 6.78 -18.71
CA LYS A 617 14.47 6.73 -19.56
C LYS A 617 14.16 7.11 -21.01
N ALA A 618 13.03 6.64 -21.57
CA ALA A 618 12.64 6.98 -22.94
C ALA A 618 12.38 8.49 -23.07
N VAL A 619 11.69 9.10 -22.10
CA VAL A 619 11.42 10.53 -22.08
C VAL A 619 12.72 11.35 -22.01
N LEU A 620 13.65 10.99 -21.12
CA LEU A 620 14.92 11.71 -20.98
C LEU A 620 15.81 11.55 -22.23
N LEU A 621 15.82 10.38 -22.89
CA LEU A 621 16.57 10.17 -24.12
C LEU A 621 15.98 10.97 -25.30
N GLU A 622 14.65 11.08 -25.38
CA GLU A 622 13.98 11.92 -26.37
C GLU A 622 14.33 13.41 -26.14
N GLU A 623 14.29 13.88 -24.89
CA GLU A 623 14.68 15.24 -24.52
C GLU A 623 16.17 15.51 -24.87
N GLU A 624 17.08 14.57 -24.58
CA GLU A 624 18.49 14.69 -24.96
C GLU A 624 18.65 14.83 -26.50
N ALA A 625 17.94 14.02 -27.26
CA ALA A 625 17.99 14.05 -28.72
C ALA A 625 17.48 15.39 -29.29
N ASP A 626 16.39 15.91 -28.76
CA ASP A 626 15.80 17.20 -29.15
C ASP A 626 16.75 18.37 -28.86
N ILE A 627 17.36 18.39 -27.65
CA ILE A 627 18.34 19.42 -27.29
C ILE A 627 19.55 19.34 -28.22
N CYS A 628 20.08 18.14 -28.48
CA CYS A 628 21.20 17.94 -29.39
C CYS A 628 20.88 18.40 -30.83
N SER A 629 19.67 18.13 -31.33
CA SER A 629 19.20 18.61 -32.62
C SER A 629 19.13 20.14 -32.67
N THR A 630 18.57 20.77 -31.62
CA THR A 630 18.41 22.22 -31.52
C THR A 630 19.77 22.94 -31.42
N LEU A 631 20.72 22.37 -30.70
CA LEU A 631 22.08 22.88 -30.52
C LEU A 631 22.82 23.07 -31.85
N THR A 632 22.52 22.24 -32.88
CA THR A 632 23.16 22.33 -34.20
C THR A 632 22.80 23.61 -34.97
N HIS A 633 21.72 24.31 -34.55
CA HIS A 633 21.18 25.51 -35.21
C HIS A 633 21.11 26.74 -34.30
N ALA A 634 21.45 26.58 -33.00
CA ALA A 634 21.35 27.61 -32.00
C ALA A 634 22.42 28.72 -32.12
N GLY A 635 22.02 29.94 -31.79
CA GLY A 635 22.95 31.07 -31.63
C GLY A 635 23.78 30.96 -30.34
N PRO A 636 24.81 31.80 -30.15
CA PRO A 636 25.76 31.68 -29.03
C PRO A 636 25.09 31.71 -27.64
N ASP A 637 24.14 32.62 -27.39
CA ASP A 637 23.46 32.75 -26.10
C ASP A 637 22.48 31.59 -25.83
N GLU A 638 21.76 31.14 -26.87
CA GLU A 638 20.86 29.99 -26.82
C GLU A 638 21.63 28.70 -26.64
N SER A 639 22.79 28.58 -27.26
CA SER A 639 23.68 27.41 -27.15
C SER A 639 24.13 27.18 -25.69
N MET A 640 24.45 28.24 -24.95
CA MET A 640 24.85 28.09 -23.55
C MET A 640 23.70 27.58 -22.65
N THR A 641 22.48 28.08 -22.88
CA THR A 641 21.30 27.63 -22.15
C THR A 641 20.98 26.16 -22.46
N LEU A 642 21.04 25.78 -23.74
CA LEU A 642 20.81 24.40 -24.18
C LEU A 642 21.89 23.44 -23.65
N GLN A 643 23.17 23.87 -23.59
CA GLN A 643 24.23 23.06 -22.99
C GLN A 643 24.00 22.79 -21.53
N THR A 644 23.59 23.79 -20.74
CA THR A 644 23.25 23.63 -19.32
C THR A 644 22.08 22.65 -19.14
N ARG A 645 21.07 22.75 -20.03
CA ARG A 645 19.94 21.84 -19.98
C ARG A 645 20.35 20.41 -20.36
N LEU A 646 21.22 20.25 -21.34
CA LEU A 646 21.76 18.94 -21.76
C LEU A 646 22.54 18.27 -20.63
N GLU A 647 23.38 19.05 -19.92
CA GLU A 647 24.08 18.54 -18.73
C GLU A 647 23.11 18.09 -17.62
N ALA A 648 22.03 18.85 -17.38
CA ALA A 648 21.00 18.45 -16.42
C ALA A 648 20.28 17.17 -16.83
N VAL A 649 19.91 17.02 -18.12
CA VAL A 649 19.28 15.78 -18.63
C VAL A 649 20.22 14.59 -18.49
N ARG A 650 21.49 14.75 -18.77
CA ARG A 650 22.50 13.69 -18.63
C ARG A 650 22.72 13.31 -17.17
N LEU A 651 22.67 14.29 -16.26
CA LEU A 651 22.74 14.02 -14.82
C LEU A 651 21.52 13.23 -14.36
N ASN A 652 20.31 13.61 -14.83
CA ASN A 652 19.08 12.87 -14.52
C ASN A 652 19.09 11.44 -15.11
N LEU A 653 19.64 11.26 -16.31
CA LEU A 653 19.84 9.92 -16.89
C LEU A 653 20.81 9.07 -16.06
N ALA A 654 21.90 9.66 -15.59
CA ALA A 654 22.87 8.96 -14.74
C ALA A 654 22.26 8.59 -13.37
N ASP A 655 21.47 9.50 -12.81
CA ASP A 655 20.73 9.24 -11.56
C ASP A 655 19.67 8.14 -11.75
N LEU A 656 18.89 8.20 -12.82
CA LEU A 656 17.90 7.17 -13.17
C LEU A 656 18.55 5.79 -13.37
N GLU A 657 19.73 5.73 -14.01
CA GLU A 657 20.48 4.48 -14.15
C GLU A 657 21.01 3.95 -12.81
N ALA A 658 21.46 4.84 -11.91
CA ALA A 658 21.89 4.46 -10.57
C ALA A 658 20.73 3.87 -9.74
N HIS A 659 19.50 4.38 -9.94
CA HIS A 659 18.27 3.95 -9.26
C HIS A 659 17.39 3.03 -10.12
N ARG A 660 18.00 2.35 -11.09
CA ARG A 660 17.29 1.49 -12.04
C ARG A 660 16.44 0.40 -11.39
N TYR A 661 16.88 -0.14 -10.28
CA TYR A 661 16.29 -1.31 -9.66
C TYR A 661 15.59 -0.97 -8.34
N ALA A 662 14.33 -1.34 -8.21
CA ALA A 662 13.61 -1.37 -6.93
C ALA A 662 14.22 -2.40 -5.96
N THR A 663 14.70 -3.54 -6.53
CA THR A 663 15.50 -4.52 -5.77
C THR A 663 16.77 -4.82 -6.55
N ALA A 664 17.90 -4.32 -6.09
CA ALA A 664 19.19 -4.47 -6.75
C ALA A 664 19.82 -5.86 -6.50
N ALA A 665 20.78 -6.23 -7.35
CA ALA A 665 21.49 -7.52 -7.24
C ALA A 665 22.21 -7.66 -5.90
N GLU A 666 22.82 -6.60 -5.40
CA GLU A 666 23.53 -6.57 -4.13
C GLU A 666 22.60 -6.87 -2.93
N MET A 667 21.38 -6.35 -2.96
CA MET A 667 20.36 -6.62 -1.95
C MET A 667 19.95 -8.09 -1.96
N ILE A 668 19.78 -8.66 -3.15
CA ILE A 668 19.46 -10.09 -3.32
C ILE A 668 20.60 -10.96 -2.79
N GLU A 669 21.84 -10.66 -3.12
CA GLU A 669 23.00 -11.44 -2.65
C GLU A 669 23.18 -11.30 -1.13
N ARG A 670 22.93 -10.13 -0.56
CA ARG A 670 22.88 -9.91 0.90
C ARG A 670 21.82 -10.79 1.56
N TYR A 671 20.61 -10.84 0.97
CA TYR A 671 19.53 -11.69 1.47
C TYR A 671 19.84 -13.18 1.33
N LYS A 672 20.39 -13.62 0.20
CA LYS A 672 20.85 -15.00 0.00
C LYS A 672 21.89 -15.43 1.03
N ALA A 673 22.82 -14.55 1.37
CA ALA A 673 23.85 -14.82 2.39
C ALA A 673 23.23 -14.97 3.79
N LEU A 674 22.12 -14.30 4.08
CA LEU A 674 21.40 -14.41 5.35
C LEU A 674 20.52 -15.66 5.43
N THR A 675 19.92 -16.08 4.30
CA THR A 675 18.92 -17.16 4.22
C THR A 675 19.31 -18.45 4.99
N PRO A 676 20.56 -18.94 4.99
CA PRO A 676 20.93 -20.14 5.74
C PRO A 676 20.77 -20.02 7.25
N TYR A 677 20.75 -18.80 7.77
CA TYR A 677 20.67 -18.52 9.20
C TYR A 677 19.23 -18.26 9.67
N LEU A 678 18.29 -18.00 8.74
CA LEU A 678 16.89 -17.74 9.07
C LEU A 678 16.21 -18.99 9.63
N ARG A 679 15.40 -18.80 10.67
CA ARG A 679 14.57 -19.85 11.27
C ARG A 679 13.22 -19.24 11.68
N ILE A 680 12.13 -19.92 11.32
CA ILE A 680 10.79 -19.59 11.82
C ILE A 680 10.50 -20.53 13.00
N ARG A 681 10.58 -19.99 14.20
CA ARG A 681 10.34 -20.72 15.45
C ARG A 681 9.19 -20.10 16.22
N THR A 682 8.50 -20.91 17.01
CA THR A 682 7.45 -20.40 17.90
C THR A 682 8.04 -19.39 18.88
N ARG A 683 7.49 -18.17 18.89
CA ARG A 683 7.92 -17.12 19.82
C ARG A 683 7.72 -17.56 21.24
N THR A 684 8.73 -17.36 22.06
CA THR A 684 8.72 -17.80 23.46
C THR A 684 7.90 -16.88 24.39
N GLY A 685 7.37 -15.77 23.90
CA GLY A 685 6.80 -14.72 24.76
C GLY A 685 7.87 -13.94 25.56
N LEU A 686 9.11 -14.41 25.53
CA LEU A 686 10.27 -13.69 26.05
C LEU A 686 10.76 -12.61 25.07
N ASN A 687 10.23 -12.59 23.86
CA ASN A 687 10.50 -11.59 22.84
C ASN A 687 9.64 -10.35 23.10
N PHE A 688 10.23 -9.19 23.03
CA PHE A 688 9.66 -7.90 23.48
C PHE A 688 8.59 -7.29 22.59
N PHE A 689 8.24 -7.91 21.50
CA PHE A 689 7.34 -7.36 20.48
C PHE A 689 5.88 -7.83 20.61
N SER A 690 5.54 -8.66 21.60
CA SER A 690 4.13 -9.03 21.83
C SER A 690 3.44 -8.08 22.82
N SER A 691 2.14 -7.85 22.63
CA SER A 691 1.30 -7.07 23.54
C SER A 691 1.30 -7.60 24.99
N ASP A 692 1.69 -8.87 25.17
CA ASP A 692 1.72 -9.56 26.45
C ASP A 692 3.01 -9.32 27.25
N SER A 693 3.94 -8.56 26.69
CA SER A 693 5.29 -8.35 27.24
C SER A 693 5.41 -7.20 28.27
N ARG A 694 4.31 -6.61 28.75
CA ARG A 694 4.38 -5.47 29.71
C ARG A 694 5.20 -5.78 30.96
N GLU A 695 5.06 -6.99 31.52
CA GLU A 695 5.85 -7.40 32.68
C GLU A 695 7.33 -7.54 32.36
N MET A 696 7.64 -8.07 31.17
CA MET A 696 9.00 -8.20 30.67
C MET A 696 9.65 -6.83 30.47
N ILE A 697 8.96 -5.91 29.77
CA ILE A 697 9.44 -4.52 29.60
C ILE A 697 9.64 -3.86 30.97
N GLY A 698 8.75 -4.10 31.91
CA GLY A 698 8.88 -3.62 33.30
C GLY A 698 10.14 -4.14 33.98
N LEU A 699 10.46 -5.44 33.82
CA LEU A 699 11.66 -6.08 34.39
C LEU A 699 12.93 -5.49 33.79
N LEU A 700 12.99 -5.34 32.47
CA LEU A 700 14.13 -4.71 31.78
C LEU A 700 14.35 -3.27 32.23
N ASN A 701 13.28 -2.48 32.31
CA ASN A 701 13.39 -1.10 32.76
C ASN A 701 13.94 -1.02 34.20
N GLN A 702 13.50 -1.92 35.12
CA GLN A 702 14.03 -1.95 36.48
C GLN A 702 15.53 -2.27 36.50
N TYR A 703 15.98 -3.20 35.68
CA TYR A 703 17.39 -3.57 35.59
C TYR A 703 18.26 -2.46 34.97
N VAL A 704 17.83 -1.92 33.81
CA VAL A 704 18.54 -0.85 33.09
C VAL A 704 18.64 0.44 33.94
N GLN A 705 17.64 0.71 34.77
CA GLN A 705 17.64 1.88 35.71
C GLN A 705 18.40 1.60 37.01
N GLY A 706 18.90 0.39 37.20
CA GLY A 706 19.63 0.00 38.43
C GLY A 706 18.72 -0.20 39.66
N ALA A 707 17.40 -0.33 39.45
CA ALA A 707 16.45 -0.61 40.52
C ALA A 707 16.58 -2.06 41.04
N ILE A 708 17.12 -2.96 40.25
CA ILE A 708 17.49 -4.34 40.61
C ILE A 708 18.89 -4.63 40.11
N ASP A 709 19.61 -5.50 40.81
CA ASP A 709 20.93 -5.97 40.40
C ASP A 709 20.84 -7.17 39.44
N LEU A 710 21.98 -7.58 38.91
CA LEU A 710 22.11 -8.68 37.95
C LEU A 710 21.51 -10.00 38.47
N GLU A 711 21.77 -10.35 39.73
CA GLU A 711 21.29 -11.62 40.29
C GLU A 711 19.76 -11.64 40.44
N HIS A 712 19.18 -10.54 40.85
CA HIS A 712 17.72 -10.40 40.91
C HIS A 712 17.10 -10.38 39.49
N PHE A 713 17.76 -9.75 38.55
CA PHE A 713 17.30 -9.75 37.15
C PHE A 713 17.28 -11.17 36.59
N ILE A 714 18.40 -11.93 36.69
CA ILE A 714 18.50 -13.30 36.19
C ILE A 714 17.44 -14.20 36.85
N ALA A 715 17.29 -14.13 38.16
CA ALA A 715 16.33 -14.95 38.89
C ALA A 715 14.86 -14.67 38.46
N ARG A 716 14.50 -13.40 38.28
CA ARG A 716 13.14 -13.00 37.84
C ARG A 716 12.94 -13.39 36.36
N TYR A 717 13.92 -13.15 35.49
CA TYR A 717 13.84 -13.49 34.07
C TYR A 717 13.68 -15.00 33.88
N ALA A 718 14.47 -15.82 34.60
CA ALA A 718 14.35 -17.29 34.60
C ALA A 718 13.00 -17.77 35.15
N THR A 719 12.43 -17.07 36.12
CA THR A 719 11.09 -17.37 36.64
C THR A 719 10.02 -17.08 35.59
N MET A 720 10.08 -15.94 34.93
CA MET A 720 9.16 -15.58 33.85
C MET A 720 9.25 -16.57 32.68
N ALA A 721 10.46 -16.95 32.28
CA ALA A 721 10.67 -17.96 31.24
C ALA A 721 9.98 -19.30 31.58
N ARG A 722 10.10 -19.75 32.83
CA ARG A 722 9.43 -20.97 33.31
C ARG A 722 7.90 -20.82 33.33
N MET A 723 7.38 -19.69 33.75
CA MET A 723 5.93 -19.45 33.77
C MET A 723 5.37 -19.51 32.35
N MET A 724 5.98 -18.81 31.42
CA MET A 724 5.57 -18.81 30.00
C MET A 724 5.66 -20.19 29.34
N GLN A 725 6.57 -21.05 29.78
CA GLN A 725 6.64 -22.46 29.35
C GLN A 725 5.50 -23.31 29.90
N LEU A 726 4.97 -22.99 31.09
CA LEU A 726 3.86 -23.72 31.73
C LEU A 726 2.47 -23.30 31.17
N GLU A 727 2.36 -22.10 30.63
CA GLU A 727 1.13 -21.56 30.04
C GLU A 727 0.89 -22.04 28.59
N ARG A 728 1.85 -22.71 27.99
CA ARG A 728 1.79 -23.34 26.67
C ARG A 728 1.35 -24.79 26.73
#